data_239543becdc25563022930b48b91d580
#
_entry.id   239543becdc25563022930b48b91d580
#
_cell.length_a   1.000
_cell.length_b   1.000
_cell.length_c   1.000
_cell.angle_alpha   90.00
_cell.angle_beta   90.00
_cell.angle_gamma   90.00
#
_symmetry.space_group_name_H-M   'P 1'
#
loop_
_entity.id
_entity.type
_entity.pdbx_description
1 polymer ?
#
loop_
_entity_poly.entity_id
_entity_poly.type
_entity_poly.pdbx_seq_one_letter_code
_entity_poly.pdbx_strand_id
1 'polypeptide(L)'
;MSYETKNIRNVCLLGHGGSGKTTLAESMLYMTGAIDRQGKTADGNTVCDYDPEEIKRQITISTSIAPVNFGGCKINVLDCPGFFDFAGDVMCALRAVEAGMIFCTAKDGIAVGAERSWKYLKNANMPCMFYVSKTDEDHGDFAGVLSALQEKYGSAVCAVTAPMSDGTGVIDLVHNVAYQTKGNKTTKVAVPAADADMVESLRETLFETAAGADEELMEKYFEDMMLSEEDTVKGLRQGLKDRTVFPVLCGAAGSGIGTEAVLQAIVDYVPNPAEVGEVATADGGKLAIDQNGPVCAFVFKTISDQFGKYSFIKVLSGKVTSDLSLRDVRMSSTDKLGRMYTMCGKKNTEVKEACCGDIVAIGKMEWKTGDTVCDPKHEVELPAIELAEPCYSMAISPKTKGQDDKVASGLARLNEEDISFTLVNNAETHQMVISGAGDIQVDVLCAKLKSRFGVETELKPARVAYREKIKGKVEAHGRHKKQSGGSGQFGDVWIRFEPQDESDDMIFAEEVFGGSVPKNFFPSVEKGLRNAVQKGVLAGYPLVGLKAVLYDGSYHPVDSNDMAFQTAARLAYQDGIPKAKPTILEPIGLLKVTIPDANLGDIMSDISSKRRGTVLGMTAEDGMQTVEAEVPMAEMGSYTIDLRSMTQGRGSFSCKFVRYEEAPGNVQQKVIEEAKKEQEA
;
A
#
# COMPACT_ATOMS: atom_id res chain seq x y z
N MET A 1 0.02 -34.31 4.96
CA MET A 1 -1.21 -34.67 5.70
C MET A 1 -2.30 -33.70 5.20
N SER A 2 -3.52 -34.18 5.03
CA SER A 2 -4.66 -33.30 4.77
C SER A 2 -5.28 -32.92 6.11
N TYR A 3 -5.51 -31.65 6.34
CA TYR A 3 -6.19 -31.16 7.53
C TYR A 3 -7.68 -30.89 7.22
N GLU A 4 -8.56 -31.01 8.19
CA GLU A 4 -9.93 -30.52 8.09
C GLU A 4 -9.94 -29.03 8.41
N THR A 5 -10.91 -28.29 7.88
CA THR A 5 -11.05 -26.83 8.07
C THR A 5 -11.03 -26.41 9.54
N LYS A 6 -11.67 -27.20 10.43
CA LYS A 6 -11.68 -26.93 11.88
C LYS A 6 -10.30 -26.98 12.54
N ASN A 7 -9.34 -27.67 11.90
CA ASN A 7 -7.98 -27.86 12.41
C ASN A 7 -6.97 -26.92 11.72
N ILE A 8 -7.44 -25.86 11.07
CA ILE A 8 -6.60 -24.80 10.48
C ILE A 8 -6.72 -23.53 11.31
N ARG A 9 -5.60 -22.85 11.49
CA ARG A 9 -5.51 -21.50 12.06
C ARG A 9 -4.65 -20.64 11.15
N ASN A 10 -5.13 -19.45 10.81
CA ASN A 10 -4.36 -18.50 10.03
C ASN A 10 -4.26 -17.21 10.84
N VAL A 11 -3.04 -16.79 11.13
CA VAL A 11 -2.75 -15.61 11.95
C VAL A 11 -1.65 -14.77 11.30
N CYS A 12 -1.82 -13.46 11.27
CA CYS A 12 -0.76 -12.55 10.84
C CYS A 12 -0.12 -11.85 12.04
N LEU A 13 1.21 -11.69 11.97
CA LEU A 13 2.01 -10.97 12.97
C LEU A 13 2.18 -9.53 12.49
N LEU A 14 1.65 -8.59 13.27
CA LEU A 14 1.57 -7.18 12.97
C LEU A 14 2.30 -6.33 14.02
N GLY A 15 2.68 -5.10 13.69
CA GLY A 15 3.32 -4.18 14.63
C GLY A 15 4.52 -3.46 14.03
N HIS A 16 5.22 -2.71 14.86
CA HIS A 16 6.34 -1.87 14.43
C HIS A 16 7.54 -2.68 13.92
N GLY A 17 8.39 -2.06 13.09
CA GLY A 17 9.68 -2.65 12.70
C GLY A 17 10.54 -2.94 13.93
N GLY A 18 11.18 -4.12 13.98
CA GLY A 18 12.04 -4.50 15.12
C GLY A 18 11.29 -4.97 16.38
N SER A 19 9.96 -5.08 16.37
CA SER A 19 9.17 -5.55 17.53
C SER A 19 9.25 -7.07 17.78
N GLY A 20 9.96 -7.84 16.95
CA GLY A 20 10.20 -9.27 17.18
C GLY A 20 9.24 -10.23 16.46
N LYS A 21 8.47 -9.77 15.47
CA LYS A 21 7.54 -10.59 14.66
C LYS A 21 8.24 -11.78 14.00
N THR A 22 9.22 -11.50 13.16
CA THR A 22 10.04 -12.50 12.48
C THR A 22 10.73 -13.45 13.47
N THR A 23 11.18 -12.92 14.61
CA THR A 23 11.81 -13.73 15.67
C THR A 23 10.82 -14.74 16.27
N LEU A 24 9.56 -14.34 16.45
CA LEU A 24 8.52 -15.26 16.94
C LEU A 24 8.15 -16.30 15.89
N ALA A 25 8.02 -15.94 14.62
CA ALA A 25 7.80 -16.88 13.53
C ALA A 25 8.92 -17.92 13.45
N GLU A 26 10.19 -17.49 13.53
CA GLU A 26 11.36 -18.39 13.58
C GLU A 26 11.34 -19.31 14.80
N SER A 27 10.97 -18.77 15.98
CA SER A 27 10.86 -19.55 17.21
C SER A 27 9.79 -20.64 17.12
N MET A 28 8.62 -20.31 16.53
CA MET A 28 7.54 -21.26 16.28
C MET A 28 7.97 -22.38 15.32
N LEU A 29 8.63 -22.02 14.20
CA LEU A 29 9.16 -22.99 13.24
C LEU A 29 10.19 -23.93 13.88
N TYR A 30 11.08 -23.38 14.70
CA TYR A 30 12.11 -24.16 15.38
C TYR A 30 11.52 -25.09 16.46
N MET A 31 10.64 -24.56 17.31
CA MET A 31 9.99 -25.32 18.38
C MET A 31 9.17 -26.51 17.86
N THR A 32 8.49 -26.32 16.73
CA THR A 32 7.67 -27.38 16.10
C THR A 32 8.48 -28.34 15.23
N GLY A 33 9.81 -28.13 15.12
CA GLY A 33 10.71 -28.96 14.31
C GLY A 33 10.54 -28.77 12.80
N ALA A 34 9.89 -27.69 12.37
CA ALA A 34 9.78 -27.35 10.95
C ALA A 34 11.13 -26.91 10.36
N ILE A 35 12.01 -26.39 11.22
CA ILE A 35 13.41 -26.04 10.92
C ILE A 35 14.33 -26.59 12.00
N ASP A 36 15.57 -26.94 11.62
CA ASP A 36 16.58 -27.54 12.52
C ASP A 36 17.33 -26.49 13.37
N ARG A 37 17.28 -25.22 12.98
CA ARG A 37 17.98 -24.11 13.64
C ARG A 37 17.14 -22.84 13.55
N GLN A 38 16.96 -22.15 14.68
CA GLN A 38 16.32 -20.83 14.72
C GLN A 38 17.25 -19.79 14.08
N GLY A 39 16.74 -19.08 13.05
CA GLY A 39 17.44 -17.98 12.41
C GLY A 39 17.39 -16.69 13.26
N LYS A 40 18.26 -15.75 12.92
CA LYS A 40 18.29 -14.39 13.52
C LYS A 40 18.32 -13.36 12.41
N THR A 41 17.50 -12.32 12.53
CA THR A 41 17.45 -11.23 11.55
C THR A 41 18.81 -10.52 11.39
N ALA A 42 19.54 -10.33 12.51
CA ALA A 42 20.87 -9.74 12.51
C ALA A 42 21.91 -10.56 11.72
N ASP A 43 21.75 -11.88 11.67
CA ASP A 43 22.65 -12.80 10.94
C ASP A 43 22.21 -13.00 9.48
N GLY A 44 21.02 -12.45 9.08
CA GLY A 44 20.45 -12.58 7.74
C GLY A 44 20.14 -14.04 7.34
N ASN A 45 19.77 -14.89 8.29
CA ASN A 45 19.58 -16.32 8.09
C ASN A 45 18.22 -16.83 8.54
N THR A 46 17.24 -15.95 8.68
CA THR A 46 15.85 -16.31 8.96
C THR A 46 15.18 -16.94 7.73
N VAL A 47 14.18 -17.76 7.98
CA VAL A 47 13.37 -18.40 6.92
C VAL A 47 12.42 -17.36 6.27
N CYS A 48 11.90 -16.43 7.08
CA CYS A 48 10.92 -15.46 6.62
C CYS A 48 11.55 -14.34 5.79
N ASP A 49 12.65 -13.74 6.23
CA ASP A 49 13.37 -12.69 5.50
C ASP A 49 14.41 -13.30 4.56
N TYR A 50 13.98 -13.72 3.39
CA TYR A 50 14.86 -14.44 2.44
C TYR A 50 15.16 -13.66 1.15
N ASP A 51 14.50 -12.53 0.89
CA ASP A 51 14.84 -11.65 -0.22
C ASP A 51 16.20 -10.98 0.06
N PRO A 52 17.12 -10.87 -0.92
CA PRO A 52 18.41 -10.20 -0.73
C PRO A 52 18.31 -8.79 -0.17
N GLU A 53 17.24 -8.03 -0.48
CA GLU A 53 17.04 -6.69 0.06
C GLU A 53 16.54 -6.72 1.51
N GLU A 54 15.77 -7.74 1.92
CA GLU A 54 15.40 -7.97 3.33
C GLU A 54 16.63 -8.26 4.18
N ILE A 55 17.45 -9.19 3.71
CA ILE A 55 18.71 -9.58 4.38
C ILE A 55 19.66 -8.40 4.52
N LYS A 56 19.87 -7.64 3.43
CA LYS A 56 20.77 -6.49 3.39
C LYS A 56 20.31 -5.36 4.30
N ARG A 57 19.01 -5.10 4.37
CA ARG A 57 18.41 -4.02 5.15
C ARG A 57 18.03 -4.44 6.56
N GLN A 58 18.02 -5.74 6.85
CA GLN A 58 17.56 -6.34 8.10
C GLN A 58 16.11 -5.95 8.46
N ILE A 59 15.24 -5.89 7.45
CA ILE A 59 13.82 -5.57 7.57
C ILE A 59 13.00 -6.52 6.70
N THR A 60 11.83 -6.90 7.17
CA THR A 60 10.82 -7.59 6.37
C THR A 60 10.20 -6.61 5.38
N ILE A 61 10.21 -6.95 4.10
CA ILE A 61 9.65 -6.15 3.00
C ILE A 61 8.34 -6.76 2.51
N SER A 62 8.25 -8.09 2.49
CA SER A 62 7.13 -8.83 1.94
C SER A 62 6.66 -9.90 2.91
N THR A 63 5.35 -10.09 3.04
CA THR A 63 4.77 -11.10 3.93
C THR A 63 5.27 -12.49 3.60
N SER A 64 5.82 -13.19 4.58
CA SER A 64 6.27 -14.58 4.47
C SER A 64 5.33 -15.52 5.22
N ILE A 65 5.23 -16.77 4.74
CA ILE A 65 4.41 -17.79 5.37
C ILE A 65 5.32 -18.76 6.12
N ALA A 66 5.01 -18.95 7.41
CA ALA A 66 5.66 -19.89 8.32
C ALA A 66 4.62 -20.93 8.80
N PRO A 67 4.41 -22.04 8.04
CA PRO A 67 3.46 -23.05 8.42
C PRO A 67 4.04 -23.95 9.52
N VAL A 68 3.32 -24.10 10.62
CA VAL A 68 3.68 -24.96 11.74
C VAL A 68 2.55 -25.93 12.07
N ASN A 69 2.90 -27.06 12.67
CA ASN A 69 1.96 -28.07 13.15
C ASN A 69 2.05 -28.15 14.67
N PHE A 70 0.96 -27.84 15.35
CA PHE A 70 0.91 -27.85 16.82
C PHE A 70 -0.50 -28.18 17.31
N GLY A 71 -0.63 -28.97 18.38
CA GLY A 71 -1.91 -29.29 18.99
C GLY A 71 -2.93 -29.96 18.05
N GLY A 72 -2.46 -30.71 17.04
CA GLY A 72 -3.33 -31.32 16.00
C GLY A 72 -3.81 -30.34 14.92
N CYS A 73 -3.42 -29.08 15.00
CA CYS A 73 -3.75 -28.03 14.03
C CYS A 73 -2.57 -27.72 13.08
N LYS A 74 -2.90 -27.31 11.85
CA LYS A 74 -2.01 -26.59 10.97
C LYS A 74 -2.18 -25.10 11.21
N ILE A 75 -1.13 -24.44 11.62
CA ILE A 75 -1.11 -22.99 11.84
C ILE A 75 -0.33 -22.34 10.70
N ASN A 76 -0.96 -21.52 9.89
CA ASN A 76 -0.29 -20.68 8.90
C ASN A 76 -0.01 -19.33 9.56
N VAL A 77 1.24 -19.10 9.94
CA VAL A 77 1.69 -17.83 10.50
C VAL A 77 2.18 -16.96 9.34
N LEU A 78 1.61 -15.78 9.18
CA LEU A 78 2.02 -14.78 8.19
C LEU A 78 2.86 -13.72 8.89
N ASP A 79 4.16 -13.71 8.62
CA ASP A 79 5.08 -12.68 9.12
C ASP A 79 5.00 -11.46 8.20
N CYS A 80 4.40 -10.37 8.70
CA CYS A 80 4.11 -9.17 7.93
C CYS A 80 5.13 -8.06 8.13
N PRO A 81 5.37 -7.20 7.11
CA PRO A 81 6.24 -6.04 7.23
C PRO A 81 5.80 -5.08 8.35
N GLY A 82 6.77 -4.51 9.07
CA GLY A 82 6.51 -3.52 10.12
C GLY A 82 6.77 -2.08 9.69
N PHE A 83 7.34 -1.85 8.51
CA PHE A 83 7.56 -0.54 7.93
C PHE A 83 6.34 -0.06 7.15
N PHE A 84 6.02 1.22 7.30
CA PHE A 84 4.81 1.82 6.72
C PHE A 84 4.78 1.80 5.19
N ASP A 85 5.95 1.79 4.58
CA ASP A 85 6.12 1.72 3.13
C ASP A 85 5.61 0.41 2.52
N PHE A 86 5.52 -0.64 3.33
CA PHE A 86 5.05 -1.96 2.90
C PHE A 86 3.66 -2.31 3.45
N ALA A 87 2.88 -1.30 3.85
CA ALA A 87 1.51 -1.50 4.36
C ALA A 87 0.59 -2.19 3.34
N GLY A 88 0.83 -2.01 2.04
CA GLY A 88 0.08 -2.70 0.98
C GLY A 88 0.17 -4.23 1.10
N ASP A 89 1.34 -4.76 1.44
CA ASP A 89 1.54 -6.20 1.63
C ASP A 89 0.81 -6.72 2.89
N VAL A 90 0.72 -5.88 3.94
CA VAL A 90 -0.11 -6.16 5.13
C VAL A 90 -1.59 -6.27 4.74
N MET A 91 -2.11 -5.34 3.92
CA MET A 91 -3.51 -5.38 3.48
C MET A 91 -3.81 -6.63 2.64
N CYS A 92 -2.85 -7.09 1.85
CA CYS A 92 -2.95 -8.37 1.13
C CYS A 92 -2.99 -9.56 2.10
N ALA A 93 -2.14 -9.58 3.12
CA ALA A 93 -2.06 -10.65 4.13
C ALA A 93 -3.34 -10.77 4.94
N LEU A 94 -4.00 -9.66 5.28
CA LEU A 94 -5.28 -9.66 6.01
C LEU A 94 -6.40 -10.42 5.27
N ARG A 95 -6.31 -10.55 3.95
CA ARG A 95 -7.29 -11.33 3.16
C ARG A 95 -7.13 -12.85 3.32
N ALA A 96 -6.04 -13.30 3.94
CA ALA A 96 -5.69 -14.71 4.08
C ALA A 96 -5.81 -15.26 5.51
N VAL A 97 -6.13 -14.43 6.51
CA VAL A 97 -6.11 -14.82 7.91
C VAL A 97 -7.45 -14.58 8.62
N GLU A 98 -7.66 -15.23 9.75
CA GLU A 98 -8.83 -15.06 10.60
C GLU A 98 -8.56 -14.22 11.85
N ALA A 99 -7.29 -13.95 12.18
CA ALA A 99 -6.92 -13.10 13.31
C ALA A 99 -5.57 -12.41 13.09
N GLY A 100 -5.37 -11.27 13.74
CA GLY A 100 -4.10 -10.58 13.83
C GLY A 100 -3.52 -10.59 15.23
N MET A 101 -2.19 -10.69 15.33
CA MET A 101 -1.45 -10.55 16.59
C MET A 101 -0.59 -9.30 16.51
N ILE A 102 -0.89 -8.31 17.35
CA ILE A 102 -0.21 -7.01 17.39
C ILE A 102 0.92 -7.04 18.40
N PHE A 103 2.12 -6.73 17.94
CA PHE A 103 3.32 -6.71 18.77
C PHE A 103 3.54 -5.34 19.42
N CYS A 104 3.67 -5.37 20.74
CA CYS A 104 4.23 -4.30 21.57
C CYS A 104 5.55 -4.81 22.17
N THR A 105 6.51 -3.95 22.51
CA THR A 105 7.71 -4.38 23.23
C THR A 105 7.57 -4.05 24.71
N ALA A 106 8.12 -4.89 25.57
CA ALA A 106 8.05 -4.66 27.02
C ALA A 106 8.72 -3.33 27.44
N LYS A 107 9.68 -2.85 26.63
CA LYS A 107 10.43 -1.63 26.90
C LYS A 107 9.79 -0.37 26.31
N ASP A 108 9.40 -0.41 25.03
CA ASP A 108 8.93 0.78 24.31
C ASP A 108 7.40 0.89 24.32
N GLY A 109 6.67 -0.14 24.79
CA GLY A 109 5.23 -0.14 24.88
C GLY A 109 4.54 -0.17 23.51
N ILE A 110 3.49 0.66 23.37
CA ILE A 110 2.65 0.76 22.19
C ILE A 110 3.33 1.70 21.17
N ALA A 111 4.06 1.13 20.22
CA ALA A 111 4.66 1.89 19.13
C ALA A 111 3.63 2.24 18.02
N VAL A 112 3.95 3.23 17.18
CA VAL A 112 3.07 3.67 16.07
C VAL A 112 2.66 2.53 15.14
N GLY A 113 3.54 1.56 14.90
CA GLY A 113 3.21 0.38 14.09
C GLY A 113 2.13 -0.49 14.74
N ALA A 114 2.06 -0.57 16.07
CA ALA A 114 1.00 -1.26 16.79
C ALA A 114 -0.34 -0.50 16.66
N GLU A 115 -0.33 0.83 16.82
CA GLU A 115 -1.51 1.69 16.64
C GLU A 115 -2.11 1.56 15.23
N ARG A 116 -1.24 1.54 14.19
CA ARG A 116 -1.67 1.33 12.80
C ARG A 116 -2.23 -0.06 12.57
N SER A 117 -1.59 -1.08 13.13
CA SER A 117 -2.05 -2.47 13.04
C SER A 117 -3.44 -2.64 13.65
N TRP A 118 -3.69 -1.99 14.79
CA TRP A 118 -5.03 -1.94 15.38
C TRP A 118 -6.07 -1.34 14.43
N LYS A 119 -5.75 -0.20 13.77
CA LYS A 119 -6.65 0.41 12.78
C LYS A 119 -6.93 -0.52 11.60
N TYR A 120 -5.91 -1.23 11.09
CA TYR A 120 -6.09 -2.19 10.00
C TYR A 120 -7.04 -3.33 10.39
N LEU A 121 -6.85 -3.93 11.58
CA LEU A 121 -7.71 -5.00 12.07
C LEU A 121 -9.13 -4.50 12.36
N LYS A 122 -9.27 -3.33 12.97
CA LYS A 122 -10.58 -2.69 13.23
C LYS A 122 -11.34 -2.45 11.92
N ASN A 123 -10.70 -1.88 10.91
CA ASN A 123 -11.32 -1.62 9.60
C ASN A 123 -11.67 -2.92 8.86
N ALA A 124 -10.84 -3.95 8.99
CA ALA A 124 -11.12 -5.27 8.43
C ALA A 124 -12.13 -6.10 9.23
N ASN A 125 -12.67 -5.57 10.35
CA ASN A 125 -13.51 -6.30 11.29
C ASN A 125 -12.90 -7.64 11.72
N MET A 126 -11.59 -7.67 11.99
CA MET A 126 -10.84 -8.89 12.27
C MET A 126 -10.51 -9.04 13.76
N PRO A 127 -10.61 -10.27 14.31
CA PRO A 127 -10.13 -10.60 15.64
C PRO A 127 -8.69 -10.16 15.90
N CYS A 128 -8.41 -9.64 17.11
CA CYS A 128 -7.13 -9.09 17.49
C CYS A 128 -6.63 -9.65 18.81
N MET A 129 -5.36 -10.07 18.84
CA MET A 129 -4.61 -10.39 20.06
C MET A 129 -3.41 -9.46 20.17
N PHE A 130 -2.91 -9.22 21.37
CA PHE A 130 -1.66 -8.51 21.60
C PHE A 130 -0.56 -9.46 22.06
N TYR A 131 0.68 -9.16 21.68
CA TYR A 131 1.86 -9.85 22.15
C TYR A 131 2.91 -8.87 22.66
N VAL A 132 3.19 -8.92 23.96
CA VAL A 132 4.25 -8.12 24.59
C VAL A 132 5.55 -8.89 24.47
N SER A 133 6.36 -8.50 23.53
CA SER A 133 7.64 -9.14 23.20
C SER A 133 8.80 -8.63 24.04
N LYS A 134 9.93 -9.36 24.00
CA LYS A 134 11.21 -8.96 24.60
C LYS A 134 11.11 -8.73 26.12
N THR A 135 10.40 -9.62 26.80
CA THR A 135 10.24 -9.57 28.25
C THR A 135 11.54 -9.91 29.01
N ASP A 136 12.58 -10.39 28.32
CA ASP A 136 13.91 -10.68 28.82
C ASP A 136 14.90 -9.49 28.67
N GLU A 137 14.49 -8.39 28.04
CA GLU A 137 15.33 -7.18 27.93
C GLU A 137 15.32 -6.38 29.24
N ASP A 138 16.45 -5.74 29.57
CA ASP A 138 16.59 -4.84 30.71
C ASP A 138 15.56 -3.69 30.62
N HIS A 139 14.91 -3.38 31.75
CA HIS A 139 13.87 -2.37 31.86
C HIS A 139 12.55 -2.71 31.12
N GLY A 140 12.30 -3.98 30.82
CA GLY A 140 11.00 -4.42 30.30
C GLY A 140 9.93 -4.33 31.41
N ASP A 141 8.80 -3.67 31.11
CA ASP A 141 7.67 -3.50 32.03
C ASP A 141 6.37 -4.04 31.40
N PHE A 142 6.12 -5.33 31.60
CA PHE A 142 4.89 -5.97 31.10
C PHE A 142 3.63 -5.35 31.73
N ALA A 143 3.65 -5.06 33.04
CA ALA A 143 2.48 -4.54 33.73
C ALA A 143 2.12 -3.12 33.24
N GLY A 144 3.14 -2.26 33.06
CA GLY A 144 2.94 -0.92 32.48
C GLY A 144 2.40 -0.98 31.05
N VAL A 145 2.90 -1.90 30.21
CA VAL A 145 2.38 -2.08 28.83
C VAL A 145 0.95 -2.59 28.85
N LEU A 146 0.61 -3.57 29.72
CA LEU A 146 -0.77 -4.06 29.86
C LEU A 146 -1.73 -2.94 30.26
N SER A 147 -1.35 -2.14 31.26
CA SER A 147 -2.14 -0.98 31.70
C SER A 147 -2.33 0.05 30.58
N ALA A 148 -1.30 0.34 29.80
CA ALA A 148 -1.38 1.26 28.65
C ALA A 148 -2.28 0.71 27.54
N LEU A 149 -2.28 -0.62 27.31
CA LEU A 149 -3.20 -1.27 26.37
C LEU A 149 -4.66 -1.16 26.85
N GLN A 150 -4.90 -1.38 28.15
CA GLN A 150 -6.24 -1.25 28.76
C GLN A 150 -6.75 0.20 28.72
N GLU A 151 -5.89 1.17 29.05
CA GLU A 151 -6.23 2.60 28.95
C GLU A 151 -6.63 3.00 27.53
N LYS A 152 -5.90 2.50 26.54
CA LYS A 152 -6.07 2.90 25.14
C LYS A 152 -7.19 2.15 24.42
N TYR A 153 -7.36 0.86 24.69
CA TYR A 153 -8.26 -0.02 23.96
C TYR A 153 -9.42 -0.58 24.80
N GLY A 154 -9.46 -0.19 26.07
CA GLY A 154 -10.57 -0.50 26.97
C GLY A 154 -10.36 -1.73 27.85
N SER A 155 -11.31 -1.95 28.77
CA SER A 155 -11.29 -3.05 29.75
C SER A 155 -11.44 -4.45 29.15
N ALA A 156 -11.78 -4.54 27.87
CA ALA A 156 -11.81 -5.79 27.10
C ALA A 156 -10.42 -6.40 26.86
N VAL A 157 -9.35 -5.66 27.18
CA VAL A 157 -7.96 -6.13 27.10
C VAL A 157 -7.61 -6.88 28.37
N CYS A 158 -7.31 -8.17 28.26
CA CYS A 158 -6.95 -9.00 29.41
C CYS A 158 -5.69 -9.84 29.15
N ALA A 159 -4.85 -9.99 30.18
CA ALA A 159 -3.70 -10.88 30.10
C ALA A 159 -4.15 -12.34 30.12
N VAL A 160 -3.63 -13.15 29.18
CA VAL A 160 -3.78 -14.61 29.18
C VAL A 160 -2.45 -15.29 29.50
N THR A 161 -1.32 -14.58 29.35
CA THR A 161 -0.04 -15.00 29.90
C THR A 161 0.65 -13.85 30.63
N ALA A 162 1.50 -14.17 31.60
CA ALA A 162 2.31 -13.20 32.34
C ALA A 162 3.76 -13.69 32.43
N PRO A 163 4.78 -12.80 32.47
CA PRO A 163 6.16 -13.23 32.65
C PRO A 163 6.38 -13.76 34.09
N MET A 164 7.20 -14.80 34.23
CA MET A 164 7.67 -15.25 35.55
C MET A 164 8.60 -14.20 36.15
N SER A 165 8.53 -13.96 37.47
CA SER A 165 9.35 -12.97 38.17
C SER A 165 10.84 -13.26 38.10
N ASP A 166 11.22 -14.53 37.91
CA ASP A 166 12.64 -14.96 37.74
C ASP A 166 13.15 -14.82 36.29
N GLY A 167 12.30 -14.36 35.35
CA GLY A 167 12.65 -14.17 33.94
C GLY A 167 12.90 -15.45 33.15
N THR A 168 12.61 -16.64 33.71
CA THR A 168 12.91 -17.92 33.04
C THR A 168 11.78 -18.48 32.18
N GLY A 169 10.62 -17.83 32.17
CA GLY A 169 9.45 -18.35 31.46
C GLY A 169 8.23 -17.44 31.50
N VAL A 170 7.10 -18.00 31.14
CA VAL A 170 5.80 -17.35 31.21
C VAL A 170 4.79 -18.24 31.95
N ILE A 171 3.82 -17.62 32.61
CA ILE A 171 2.70 -18.26 33.27
C ILE A 171 1.49 -18.17 32.35
N ASP A 172 0.86 -19.28 32.06
CA ASP A 172 -0.43 -19.38 31.40
C ASP A 172 -1.53 -19.23 32.47
N LEU A 173 -2.25 -18.14 32.41
CA LEU A 173 -3.26 -17.75 33.38
C LEU A 173 -4.56 -18.57 33.24
N VAL A 174 -4.83 -19.08 32.04
CA VAL A 174 -6.00 -19.90 31.75
C VAL A 174 -5.82 -21.30 32.35
N HIS A 175 -4.72 -22.00 31.95
CA HIS A 175 -4.42 -23.35 32.38
C HIS A 175 -3.74 -23.43 33.76
N ASN A 176 -3.41 -22.27 34.37
CA ASN A 176 -2.74 -22.13 35.64
C ASN A 176 -1.44 -22.95 35.75
N VAL A 177 -0.60 -22.85 34.71
CA VAL A 177 0.70 -23.54 34.62
C VAL A 177 1.78 -22.55 34.18
N ALA A 178 3.02 -22.82 34.57
CA ALA A 178 4.16 -22.04 34.08
C ALA A 178 4.94 -22.84 33.02
N TYR A 179 5.33 -22.17 31.94
CA TYR A 179 6.21 -22.66 30.89
C TYR A 179 7.62 -22.14 31.14
N GLN A 180 8.43 -22.94 31.83
CA GLN A 180 9.83 -22.60 32.11
C GLN A 180 10.72 -23.04 30.96
N THR A 181 11.52 -22.12 30.40
CA THR A 181 12.42 -22.37 29.28
C THR A 181 13.88 -22.38 29.77
N LYS A 182 14.59 -23.46 29.50
CA LYS A 182 16.04 -23.62 29.79
C LYS A 182 16.78 -24.00 28.51
N GLY A 183 17.53 -23.07 27.94
CA GLY A 183 18.09 -23.25 26.60
C GLY A 183 16.95 -23.46 25.56
N ASN A 184 17.01 -24.60 24.85
CA ASN A 184 16.02 -24.91 23.79
C ASN A 184 14.88 -25.82 24.27
N LYS A 185 14.73 -26.00 25.58
CA LYS A 185 13.72 -26.91 26.14
C LYS A 185 12.74 -26.16 27.04
N THR A 186 11.48 -26.23 26.71
CA THR A 186 10.38 -25.74 27.54
C THR A 186 9.82 -26.91 28.35
N THR A 187 9.50 -26.65 29.61
CA THR A 187 8.88 -27.62 30.52
C THR A 187 7.74 -26.96 31.26
N LYS A 188 6.63 -27.69 31.40
CA LYS A 188 5.49 -27.25 32.23
C LYS A 188 5.80 -27.50 33.70
N VAL A 189 5.66 -26.50 34.53
CA VAL A 189 5.84 -26.54 35.97
C VAL A 189 4.66 -25.87 36.69
N ALA A 190 4.52 -26.13 37.98
CA ALA A 190 3.52 -25.41 38.79
C ALA A 190 3.88 -23.92 38.87
N VAL A 191 2.89 -23.06 39.01
CA VAL A 191 3.06 -21.61 39.23
C VAL A 191 3.93 -21.39 40.48
N PRO A 192 5.04 -20.63 40.35
CA PRO A 192 5.89 -20.32 41.52
C PRO A 192 5.15 -19.54 42.57
N ALA A 193 5.42 -19.83 43.84
CA ALA A 193 4.80 -19.11 44.96
C ALA A 193 5.10 -17.59 44.97
N ALA A 194 6.23 -17.18 44.37
CA ALA A 194 6.59 -15.78 44.25
C ALA A 194 5.68 -14.99 43.30
N ASP A 195 5.01 -15.68 42.39
CA ASP A 195 4.15 -15.07 41.37
C ASP A 195 2.64 -15.22 41.73
N ALA A 196 2.30 -15.88 42.85
CA ALA A 196 0.91 -16.24 43.22
C ALA A 196 -0.02 -15.04 43.28
N ASP A 197 0.35 -13.96 43.98
CA ASP A 197 -0.47 -12.76 44.15
C ASP A 197 -0.73 -12.05 42.78
N MET A 198 0.29 -11.96 41.91
CA MET A 198 0.14 -11.41 40.56
C MET A 198 -0.82 -12.28 39.73
N VAL A 199 -0.65 -13.59 39.77
CA VAL A 199 -1.51 -14.54 39.05
C VAL A 199 -2.96 -14.45 39.51
N GLU A 200 -3.22 -14.39 40.81
CA GLU A 200 -4.57 -14.24 41.36
C GLU A 200 -5.26 -12.99 40.82
N SER A 201 -4.60 -11.82 40.91
CA SER A 201 -5.15 -10.57 40.45
C SER A 201 -5.41 -10.55 38.92
N LEU A 202 -4.49 -11.10 38.10
CA LEU A 202 -4.67 -11.16 36.65
C LEU A 202 -5.77 -12.15 36.26
N ARG A 203 -5.94 -13.27 37.01
CA ARG A 203 -6.99 -14.24 36.74
C ARG A 203 -8.40 -13.70 37.09
N GLU A 204 -8.54 -12.87 38.12
CA GLU A 204 -9.82 -12.17 38.38
C GLU A 204 -10.26 -11.36 37.16
N THR A 205 -9.40 -10.51 36.66
CA THR A 205 -9.68 -9.70 35.45
C THR A 205 -9.94 -10.58 34.21
N LEU A 206 -9.19 -11.67 34.07
CA LEU A 206 -9.35 -12.63 32.97
C LEU A 206 -10.74 -13.30 33.02
N PHE A 207 -11.19 -13.78 34.17
CA PHE A 207 -12.47 -14.45 34.31
C PHE A 207 -13.64 -13.50 34.09
N GLU A 208 -13.58 -12.28 34.65
CA GLU A 208 -14.58 -11.25 34.39
C GLU A 208 -14.71 -10.93 32.91
N THR A 209 -13.56 -10.73 32.25
CA THR A 209 -13.53 -10.40 30.81
C THR A 209 -14.03 -11.57 29.95
N ALA A 210 -13.63 -12.80 30.24
CA ALA A 210 -14.10 -13.99 29.53
C ALA A 210 -15.58 -14.25 29.72
N ALA A 211 -16.08 -14.06 30.95
CA ALA A 211 -17.52 -14.18 31.29
C ALA A 211 -18.38 -13.18 30.52
N GLY A 212 -17.86 -11.96 30.31
CA GLY A 212 -18.55 -10.89 29.56
C GLY A 212 -18.88 -11.21 28.11
N ALA A 213 -18.29 -12.26 27.53
CA ALA A 213 -18.54 -12.68 26.16
C ALA A 213 -19.82 -13.52 25.97
N ASP A 214 -20.39 -14.07 27.02
CA ASP A 214 -21.53 -15.01 26.96
C ASP A 214 -22.38 -14.91 28.22
N GLU A 215 -23.71 -14.79 28.10
CA GLU A 215 -24.61 -14.63 29.24
C GLU A 215 -24.56 -15.83 30.21
N GLU A 216 -24.46 -17.07 29.71
CA GLU A 216 -24.35 -18.28 30.53
C GLU A 216 -23.04 -18.29 31.33
N LEU A 217 -21.94 -17.83 30.73
CA LEU A 217 -20.65 -17.73 31.44
C LEU A 217 -20.68 -16.62 32.50
N MET A 218 -21.40 -15.54 32.26
CA MET A 218 -21.59 -14.47 33.24
C MET A 218 -22.36 -14.95 34.46
N GLU A 219 -23.44 -15.75 34.28
CA GLU A 219 -24.18 -16.34 35.39
C GLU A 219 -23.28 -17.26 36.24
N LYS A 220 -22.50 -18.14 35.61
CA LYS A 220 -21.55 -19.01 36.31
C LYS A 220 -20.48 -18.23 37.09
N TYR A 221 -19.98 -17.15 36.47
CA TYR A 221 -18.99 -16.30 37.15
C TYR A 221 -19.55 -15.63 38.40
N PHE A 222 -20.79 -15.16 38.37
CA PHE A 222 -21.42 -14.56 39.54
C PHE A 222 -21.72 -15.56 40.69
N GLU A 223 -21.85 -16.85 40.38
CA GLU A 223 -22.05 -17.89 41.41
C GLU A 223 -20.76 -18.17 42.19
N ASP A 224 -19.63 -18.34 41.50
CA ASP A 224 -18.37 -18.82 42.09
C ASP A 224 -17.23 -17.80 42.08
N MET A 225 -17.39 -16.64 41.41
CA MET A 225 -16.35 -15.64 41.11
C MET A 225 -15.14 -16.24 40.37
N MET A 226 -15.35 -17.36 39.71
CA MET A 226 -14.35 -18.12 38.94
C MET A 226 -15.01 -18.80 37.76
N LEU A 227 -14.21 -19.05 36.72
CA LEU A 227 -14.62 -19.90 35.61
C LEU A 227 -13.73 -21.15 35.53
N SER A 228 -14.30 -22.25 35.05
CA SER A 228 -13.50 -23.42 34.70
C SER A 228 -12.56 -23.11 33.53
N GLU A 229 -11.53 -23.94 33.33
CA GLU A 229 -10.60 -23.80 32.19
C GLU A 229 -11.37 -23.85 30.87
N GLU A 230 -12.29 -24.81 30.69
CA GLU A 230 -13.13 -24.94 29.50
C GLU A 230 -13.99 -23.72 29.25
N ASP A 231 -14.66 -23.19 30.30
CA ASP A 231 -15.51 -22.02 30.22
C ASP A 231 -14.68 -20.76 29.90
N THR A 232 -13.49 -20.63 30.50
CA THR A 232 -12.56 -19.51 30.18
C THR A 232 -12.13 -19.54 28.74
N VAL A 233 -11.71 -20.69 28.20
CA VAL A 233 -11.35 -20.87 26.78
C VAL A 233 -12.54 -20.57 25.88
N LYS A 234 -13.76 -21.05 26.22
CA LYS A 234 -14.99 -20.75 25.47
C LYS A 234 -15.25 -19.24 25.40
N GLY A 235 -15.17 -18.56 26.55
CA GLY A 235 -15.41 -17.11 26.64
C GLY A 235 -14.36 -16.30 25.83
N LEU A 236 -13.08 -16.61 25.99
CA LEU A 236 -12.01 -15.96 25.25
C LEU A 236 -12.16 -16.16 23.74
N ARG A 237 -12.45 -17.40 23.30
CA ARG A 237 -12.65 -17.73 21.88
C ARG A 237 -13.85 -16.98 21.30
N GLN A 238 -14.99 -16.98 21.99
CA GLN A 238 -16.18 -16.27 21.55
C GLN A 238 -15.95 -14.76 21.54
N GLY A 239 -15.39 -14.20 22.62
CA GLY A 239 -15.11 -12.77 22.73
C GLY A 239 -14.08 -12.30 21.70
N LEU A 240 -13.03 -13.09 21.42
CA LEU A 240 -12.07 -12.79 20.37
C LEU A 240 -12.74 -12.79 18.99
N LYS A 241 -13.56 -13.80 18.69
CA LYS A 241 -14.32 -13.88 17.44
C LYS A 241 -15.25 -12.68 17.26
N ASP A 242 -15.96 -12.29 18.32
CA ASP A 242 -16.91 -11.16 18.30
C ASP A 242 -16.21 -9.80 18.48
N ARG A 243 -14.90 -9.80 18.70
CA ARG A 243 -14.06 -8.59 18.91
C ARG A 243 -14.47 -7.80 20.15
N THR A 244 -14.95 -8.50 21.16
CA THR A 244 -15.32 -7.97 22.48
C THR A 244 -14.28 -8.28 23.54
N VAL A 245 -13.31 -9.17 23.25
CA VAL A 245 -12.18 -9.51 24.13
C VAL A 245 -10.89 -9.47 23.32
N PHE A 246 -9.84 -8.90 23.90
CA PHE A 246 -8.52 -8.75 23.29
C PHE A 246 -7.45 -9.39 24.19
N PRO A 247 -7.11 -10.68 23.98
CA PRO A 247 -6.12 -11.39 24.78
C PRO A 247 -4.72 -10.79 24.64
N VAL A 248 -4.00 -10.64 25.74
CA VAL A 248 -2.61 -10.21 25.77
C VAL A 248 -1.71 -11.38 26.17
N LEU A 249 -0.78 -11.70 25.29
CA LEU A 249 0.26 -12.69 25.46
C LEU A 249 1.61 -12.00 25.71
N CYS A 250 2.57 -12.71 26.25
CA CYS A 250 3.93 -12.18 26.43
C CYS A 250 5.00 -13.22 26.20
N GLY A 251 6.23 -12.75 26.02
CA GLY A 251 7.39 -13.64 25.91
C GLY A 251 8.64 -12.99 25.32
N ALA A 252 9.67 -13.82 25.17
CA ALA A 252 10.95 -13.48 24.59
C ALA A 252 11.34 -14.55 23.56
N ALA A 253 10.86 -14.36 22.33
CA ALA A 253 10.97 -15.35 21.26
C ALA A 253 12.44 -15.64 20.86
N GLY A 254 13.37 -14.68 21.09
CA GLY A 254 14.81 -14.88 20.83
C GLY A 254 15.45 -15.96 21.71
N SER A 255 14.95 -16.12 22.93
CA SER A 255 15.31 -17.16 23.90
C SER A 255 14.31 -18.32 23.97
N GLY A 256 13.25 -18.30 23.12
CA GLY A 256 12.19 -19.31 23.09
C GLY A 256 11.15 -19.18 24.21
N ILE A 257 11.31 -18.19 25.09
CA ILE A 257 10.39 -17.96 26.22
C ILE A 257 9.00 -17.60 25.71
N GLY A 258 7.97 -18.33 26.17
CA GLY A 258 6.57 -18.07 25.86
C GLY A 258 6.09 -18.59 24.51
N THR A 259 6.96 -19.12 23.63
CA THR A 259 6.58 -19.57 22.27
C THR A 259 5.56 -20.70 22.31
N GLU A 260 5.69 -21.67 23.23
CA GLU A 260 4.74 -22.79 23.38
C GLU A 260 3.37 -22.28 23.85
N ALA A 261 3.34 -21.32 24.80
CA ALA A 261 2.11 -20.72 25.29
C ALA A 261 1.38 -19.94 24.18
N VAL A 262 2.12 -19.23 23.32
CA VAL A 262 1.55 -18.53 22.15
C VAL A 262 0.96 -19.54 21.15
N LEU A 263 1.65 -20.64 20.84
CA LEU A 263 1.11 -21.70 19.97
C LEU A 263 -0.17 -22.31 20.53
N GLN A 264 -0.20 -22.57 21.86
CA GLN A 264 -1.40 -23.07 22.54
C GLN A 264 -2.55 -22.06 22.44
N ALA A 265 -2.30 -20.79 22.73
CA ALA A 265 -3.28 -19.73 22.64
C ALA A 265 -3.87 -19.57 21.21
N ILE A 266 -3.04 -19.73 20.17
CA ILE A 266 -3.53 -19.70 18.77
C ILE A 266 -4.49 -20.88 18.53
N VAL A 267 -4.17 -22.07 19.02
CA VAL A 267 -5.05 -23.25 18.87
C VAL A 267 -6.37 -23.06 19.61
N ASP A 268 -6.32 -22.52 20.83
CA ASP A 268 -7.46 -22.40 21.72
C ASP A 268 -8.38 -21.24 21.37
N TYR A 269 -7.83 -20.06 21.03
CA TYR A 269 -8.63 -18.83 20.93
C TYR A 269 -8.87 -18.38 19.49
N VAL A 270 -7.90 -18.56 18.55
CA VAL A 270 -8.10 -18.09 17.18
C VAL A 270 -9.21 -18.89 16.50
N PRO A 271 -10.25 -18.23 15.96
CA PRO A 271 -11.31 -18.93 15.26
C PRO A 271 -10.74 -19.68 14.04
N ASN A 272 -11.29 -20.86 13.78
CA ASN A 272 -10.96 -21.55 12.53
C ASN A 272 -11.76 -20.95 11.36
N PRO A 273 -11.37 -21.19 10.10
CA PRO A 273 -12.04 -20.61 8.94
C PRO A 273 -13.54 -20.90 8.87
N ALA A 274 -14.01 -22.08 9.31
CA ALA A 274 -15.43 -22.40 9.30
C ALA A 274 -16.26 -21.57 10.29
N GLU A 275 -15.65 -21.07 11.38
CA GLU A 275 -16.32 -20.22 12.37
C GLU A 275 -16.54 -18.79 11.88
N VAL A 276 -15.85 -18.35 10.82
CA VAL A 276 -16.11 -17.06 10.16
C VAL A 276 -17.47 -17.10 9.45
N GLY A 277 -17.84 -18.26 8.93
CA GLY A 277 -19.15 -18.53 8.33
C GLY A 277 -19.29 -18.04 6.90
N GLU A 278 -19.22 -16.74 6.66
CA GLU A 278 -19.45 -16.15 5.33
C GLU A 278 -18.46 -14.99 5.08
N VAL A 279 -18.12 -14.79 3.81
CA VAL A 279 -17.37 -13.60 3.33
C VAL A 279 -18.20 -12.84 2.31
N ALA A 280 -18.05 -11.52 2.28
CA ALA A 280 -18.73 -10.67 1.30
C ALA A 280 -18.21 -10.94 -0.12
N THR A 281 -19.07 -10.80 -1.11
CA THR A 281 -18.75 -10.83 -2.54
C THR A 281 -18.78 -9.42 -3.14
N ALA A 282 -18.18 -9.21 -4.29
CA ALA A 282 -18.07 -7.89 -4.93
C ALA A 282 -19.43 -7.31 -5.35
N ASP A 283 -20.39 -8.16 -5.64
CA ASP A 283 -21.77 -7.79 -5.98
C ASP A 283 -22.67 -7.48 -4.75
N GLY A 284 -22.11 -7.51 -3.54
CA GLY A 284 -22.84 -7.32 -2.30
C GLY A 284 -23.52 -8.57 -1.74
N GLY A 285 -23.31 -9.72 -2.36
CA GLY A 285 -23.74 -11.03 -1.87
C GLY A 285 -22.82 -11.58 -0.78
N LYS A 286 -22.94 -12.89 -0.52
CA LYS A 286 -22.15 -13.62 0.47
C LYS A 286 -21.73 -14.99 -0.05
N LEU A 287 -20.48 -15.35 0.18
CA LEU A 287 -19.93 -16.67 -0.05
C LEU A 287 -19.82 -17.42 1.29
N ALA A 288 -20.46 -18.55 1.41
CA ALA A 288 -20.31 -19.43 2.57
C ALA A 288 -18.93 -20.10 2.57
N ILE A 289 -18.30 -20.12 3.76
CA ILE A 289 -17.05 -20.87 3.97
C ILE A 289 -17.45 -22.33 4.25
N ASP A 290 -17.51 -23.12 3.19
CA ASP A 290 -17.94 -24.53 3.25
C ASP A 290 -16.93 -25.43 2.54
N GLN A 291 -16.40 -26.40 3.27
CA GLN A 291 -15.44 -27.37 2.71
C GLN A 291 -16.05 -28.29 1.64
N ASN A 292 -17.38 -28.42 1.60
CA ASN A 292 -18.10 -29.25 0.61
C ASN A 292 -18.72 -28.41 -0.52
N GLY A 293 -18.58 -27.09 -0.46
CA GLY A 293 -19.09 -26.17 -1.46
C GLY A 293 -18.29 -26.18 -2.75
N PRO A 294 -18.74 -25.41 -3.76
CA PRO A 294 -17.96 -25.18 -4.96
C PRO A 294 -16.66 -24.44 -4.63
N VAL A 295 -15.58 -24.74 -5.36
CA VAL A 295 -14.28 -24.17 -5.09
C VAL A 295 -14.28 -22.67 -5.36
N CYS A 296 -13.83 -21.90 -4.38
CA CYS A 296 -13.51 -20.49 -4.49
C CYS A 296 -12.26 -20.18 -3.67
N ALA A 297 -11.31 -19.46 -4.25
CA ALA A 297 -10.09 -19.06 -3.59
C ALA A 297 -9.69 -17.64 -4.00
N PHE A 298 -8.98 -16.96 -3.11
CA PHE A 298 -8.48 -15.60 -3.29
C PHE A 298 -6.96 -15.59 -3.41
N VAL A 299 -6.44 -14.95 -4.45
CA VAL A 299 -5.00 -14.77 -4.66
C VAL A 299 -4.55 -13.55 -3.86
N PHE A 300 -3.98 -13.77 -2.69
CA PHE A 300 -3.57 -12.67 -1.82
C PHE A 300 -2.10 -12.24 -2.00
N LYS A 301 -1.29 -13.06 -2.68
CA LYS A 301 0.12 -12.79 -2.92
C LYS A 301 0.61 -13.47 -4.19
N THR A 302 1.52 -12.82 -4.89
CA THR A 302 2.23 -13.38 -6.05
C THR A 302 3.72 -13.12 -5.88
N ILE A 303 4.56 -14.09 -6.19
CA ILE A 303 6.01 -13.92 -6.28
C ILE A 303 6.51 -14.50 -7.59
N SER A 304 7.57 -13.90 -8.13
CA SER A 304 8.25 -14.40 -9.33
C SER A 304 9.74 -14.58 -9.02
N ASP A 305 10.24 -15.76 -9.23
CA ASP A 305 11.65 -16.09 -9.09
C ASP A 305 12.24 -16.65 -10.39
N GLN A 306 13.49 -17.10 -10.34
CA GLN A 306 14.15 -17.72 -11.49
C GLN A 306 13.52 -19.06 -11.93
N PHE A 307 12.68 -19.68 -11.11
CA PHE A 307 12.01 -20.96 -11.40
C PHE A 307 10.59 -20.76 -11.92
N GLY A 308 10.04 -19.54 -11.82
CA GLY A 308 8.73 -19.18 -12.31
C GLY A 308 7.90 -18.35 -11.36
N LYS A 309 6.62 -18.25 -11.66
CA LYS A 309 5.63 -17.50 -10.89
C LYS A 309 4.89 -18.44 -9.94
N TYR A 310 4.68 -17.99 -8.72
CA TYR A 310 3.85 -18.63 -7.70
C TYR A 310 2.74 -17.69 -7.28
N SER A 311 1.51 -18.17 -7.34
CA SER A 311 0.33 -17.45 -6.84
C SER A 311 -0.13 -18.11 -5.54
N PHE A 312 -0.12 -17.36 -4.45
CA PHE A 312 -0.55 -17.82 -3.12
C PHE A 312 -2.05 -17.60 -3.00
N ILE A 313 -2.77 -18.65 -2.74
CA ILE A 313 -4.21 -18.62 -2.59
C ILE A 313 -4.65 -18.98 -1.17
N LYS A 314 -5.69 -18.30 -0.71
CA LYS A 314 -6.52 -18.69 0.43
C LYS A 314 -7.75 -19.40 -0.12
N VAL A 315 -7.93 -20.66 0.23
CA VAL A 315 -9.13 -21.42 -0.16
C VAL A 315 -10.27 -21.02 0.75
N LEU A 316 -11.34 -20.44 0.20
CA LEU A 316 -12.49 -19.95 0.96
C LEU A 316 -13.67 -20.92 0.93
N SER A 317 -13.82 -21.67 -0.14
CA SER A 317 -14.86 -22.69 -0.25
C SER A 317 -14.34 -23.88 -1.06
N GLY A 318 -14.87 -25.05 -0.78
CA GLY A 318 -14.52 -26.29 -1.45
C GLY A 318 -13.14 -26.84 -1.08
N LYS A 319 -12.63 -27.70 -1.93
CA LYS A 319 -11.34 -28.36 -1.81
C LYS A 319 -10.60 -28.24 -3.14
N VAL A 320 -9.41 -27.68 -3.12
CA VAL A 320 -8.56 -27.54 -4.30
C VAL A 320 -7.71 -28.80 -4.44
N THR A 321 -7.74 -29.42 -5.62
CA THR A 321 -6.90 -30.57 -5.97
C THR A 321 -6.15 -30.31 -7.27
N SER A 322 -5.01 -30.95 -7.47
CA SER A 322 -4.10 -30.69 -8.59
C SER A 322 -4.64 -31.05 -9.99
N ASP A 323 -5.79 -31.70 -10.08
CA ASP A 323 -6.46 -32.08 -11.31
C ASP A 323 -7.57 -31.10 -11.75
N LEU A 324 -7.92 -30.15 -10.89
CA LEU A 324 -8.96 -29.16 -11.17
C LEU A 324 -8.53 -28.14 -12.23
N SER A 325 -9.55 -27.57 -12.86
CA SER A 325 -9.43 -26.34 -13.63
C SER A 325 -10.25 -25.26 -12.95
N LEU A 326 -9.66 -24.11 -12.70
CA LEU A 326 -10.31 -22.97 -12.08
C LEU A 326 -10.43 -21.81 -13.08
N ARG A 327 -11.50 -21.05 -12.94
CA ARG A 327 -11.74 -19.83 -13.69
C ARG A 327 -11.14 -18.65 -12.94
N ASP A 328 -10.26 -17.90 -13.59
CA ASP A 328 -9.88 -16.56 -13.20
C ASP A 328 -10.98 -15.59 -13.62
N VAL A 329 -11.65 -14.96 -12.66
CA VAL A 329 -12.81 -14.09 -12.91
C VAL A 329 -12.38 -12.84 -13.69
N ARG A 330 -11.26 -12.21 -13.32
CA ARG A 330 -10.75 -11.02 -14.01
C ARG A 330 -10.37 -11.28 -15.46
N MET A 331 -9.66 -12.39 -15.73
CA MET A 331 -9.22 -12.75 -17.08
C MET A 331 -10.33 -13.45 -17.89
N SER A 332 -11.39 -13.88 -17.24
CA SER A 332 -12.43 -14.72 -17.83
C SER A 332 -11.88 -16.00 -18.49
N SER A 333 -10.70 -16.45 -18.05
CA SER A 333 -10.04 -17.66 -18.52
C SER A 333 -10.24 -18.83 -17.55
N THR A 334 -10.21 -20.06 -18.08
CA THR A 334 -10.25 -21.27 -17.26
C THR A 334 -8.99 -22.06 -17.53
N ASP A 335 -8.19 -22.22 -16.48
CA ASP A 335 -6.88 -22.82 -16.58
C ASP A 335 -6.77 -24.07 -15.71
N LYS A 336 -6.08 -25.08 -16.22
CA LYS A 336 -5.73 -26.25 -15.41
C LYS A 336 -4.67 -25.88 -14.39
N LEU A 337 -4.87 -26.30 -13.14
CA LEU A 337 -3.94 -25.99 -12.06
C LEU A 337 -2.54 -26.52 -12.32
N GLY A 338 -1.56 -25.70 -11.99
CA GLY A 338 -0.18 -26.11 -11.89
C GLY A 338 0.07 -26.95 -10.63
N ARG A 339 1.34 -27.20 -10.33
CA ARG A 339 1.69 -27.89 -9.09
C ARG A 339 1.39 -27.00 -7.89
N MET A 340 0.97 -27.63 -6.82
CA MET A 340 0.55 -26.97 -5.58
C MET A 340 1.55 -27.24 -4.49
N TYR A 341 1.88 -26.21 -3.70
CA TYR A 341 2.93 -26.28 -2.68
C TYR A 341 2.49 -25.62 -1.37
N THR A 342 2.89 -26.21 -0.26
CA THR A 342 3.03 -25.49 1.01
C THR A 342 4.40 -24.83 1.02
N MET A 343 4.44 -23.51 1.26
CA MET A 343 5.69 -22.74 1.28
C MET A 343 6.10 -22.45 2.73
N CYS A 344 7.40 -22.57 2.99
CA CYS A 344 8.03 -22.14 4.23
C CYS A 344 9.29 -21.34 3.85
N GLY A 345 9.17 -20.01 3.79
CA GLY A 345 10.17 -19.17 3.15
C GLY A 345 10.40 -19.60 1.69
N LYS A 346 11.67 -19.88 1.33
CA LYS A 346 12.04 -20.42 0.01
C LYS A 346 11.73 -21.89 -0.19
N LYS A 347 11.55 -22.64 0.90
CA LYS A 347 11.34 -24.08 0.83
C LYS A 347 9.90 -24.37 0.39
N ASN A 348 9.75 -25.10 -0.70
CA ASN A 348 8.46 -25.58 -1.16
C ASN A 348 8.31 -27.09 -0.88
N THR A 349 7.12 -27.49 -0.49
CA THR A 349 6.74 -28.90 -0.32
C THR A 349 5.50 -29.17 -1.15
N GLU A 350 5.60 -30.03 -2.15
CA GLU A 350 4.48 -30.35 -3.03
C GLU A 350 3.35 -31.02 -2.26
N VAL A 351 2.12 -30.54 -2.47
CA VAL A 351 0.90 -31.08 -1.89
C VAL A 351 -0.11 -31.39 -3.00
N LYS A 352 -0.96 -32.38 -2.78
CA LYS A 352 -1.94 -32.82 -3.80
C LYS A 352 -3.29 -32.15 -3.63
N GLU A 353 -3.57 -31.63 -2.45
CA GLU A 353 -4.85 -31.05 -2.09
C GLU A 353 -4.69 -29.99 -1.01
N ALA A 354 -5.60 -29.01 -1.03
CA ALA A 354 -5.77 -27.99 0.00
C ALA A 354 -7.26 -27.87 0.34
N CYS A 355 -7.60 -27.95 1.63
CA CYS A 355 -8.99 -27.83 2.05
C CYS A 355 -9.39 -26.35 2.23
N CYS A 356 -10.69 -26.13 2.36
CA CYS A 356 -11.24 -24.84 2.75
C CYS A 356 -10.54 -24.29 4.00
N GLY A 357 -10.12 -23.05 3.96
CA GLY A 357 -9.35 -22.36 5.00
C GLY A 357 -7.84 -22.46 4.85
N ASP A 358 -7.30 -23.35 4.02
CA ASP A 358 -5.86 -23.52 3.89
C ASP A 358 -5.23 -22.49 2.94
N ILE A 359 -3.92 -22.31 3.11
CA ILE A 359 -3.08 -21.45 2.28
C ILE A 359 -2.08 -22.32 1.54
N VAL A 360 -2.06 -22.18 0.21
CA VAL A 360 -1.12 -22.88 -0.68
C VAL A 360 -0.63 -21.97 -1.80
N ALA A 361 0.52 -22.29 -2.35
CA ALA A 361 1.05 -21.63 -3.55
C ALA A 361 0.86 -22.53 -4.78
N ILE A 362 0.41 -21.95 -5.89
CA ILE A 362 0.26 -22.66 -7.16
C ILE A 362 1.28 -22.10 -8.15
N GLY A 363 2.09 -22.97 -8.72
CA GLY A 363 3.12 -22.59 -9.66
C GLY A 363 2.59 -22.42 -11.08
N LYS A 364 3.20 -21.50 -11.84
CA LYS A 364 2.99 -21.31 -13.30
C LYS A 364 1.57 -20.87 -13.70
N MET A 365 0.92 -20.07 -12.87
CA MET A 365 -0.35 -19.43 -13.18
C MET A 365 -0.14 -17.96 -13.56
N GLU A 366 -0.98 -17.43 -14.44
CA GLU A 366 -0.95 -16.01 -14.84
C GLU A 366 -1.78 -15.10 -13.88
N TRP A 367 -2.26 -15.68 -12.78
CA TRP A 367 -3.03 -14.96 -11.79
C TRP A 367 -2.22 -13.86 -11.11
N LYS A 368 -2.90 -12.79 -10.72
CA LYS A 368 -2.31 -11.64 -10.02
C LYS A 368 -2.84 -11.53 -8.59
N THR A 369 -2.10 -10.85 -7.75
CA THR A 369 -2.57 -10.47 -6.41
C THR A 369 -3.88 -9.70 -6.53
N GLY A 370 -4.91 -10.13 -5.79
CA GLY A 370 -6.27 -9.58 -5.84
C GLY A 370 -7.25 -10.37 -6.70
N ASP A 371 -6.79 -11.36 -7.51
CA ASP A 371 -7.69 -12.16 -8.34
C ASP A 371 -8.52 -13.14 -7.51
N THR A 372 -9.75 -13.35 -7.94
CA THR A 372 -10.60 -14.45 -7.47
C THR A 372 -10.57 -15.58 -8.49
N VAL A 373 -10.34 -16.80 -8.00
CA VAL A 373 -10.34 -18.01 -8.80
C VAL A 373 -11.39 -18.99 -8.27
N CYS A 374 -12.26 -19.51 -9.14
CA CYS A 374 -13.41 -20.28 -8.71
C CYS A 374 -13.77 -21.41 -9.69
N ASP A 375 -14.70 -22.25 -9.25
CA ASP A 375 -15.34 -23.25 -10.13
C ASP A 375 -15.99 -22.54 -11.32
N PRO A 376 -15.68 -22.94 -12.57
CA PRO A 376 -16.26 -22.32 -13.77
C PRO A 376 -17.80 -22.35 -13.84
N LYS A 377 -18.45 -23.21 -13.06
CA LYS A 377 -19.92 -23.33 -13.00
C LYS A 377 -20.54 -22.46 -11.89
N HIS A 378 -19.72 -21.94 -10.97
CA HIS A 378 -20.15 -21.14 -9.82
C HIS A 378 -19.23 -19.92 -9.73
N GLU A 379 -19.40 -19.00 -10.67
CA GLU A 379 -18.59 -17.78 -10.75
C GLU A 379 -18.95 -16.84 -9.60
N VAL A 380 -17.95 -16.49 -8.80
CA VAL A 380 -18.04 -15.54 -7.68
C VAL A 380 -16.83 -14.64 -7.75
N GLU A 381 -17.03 -13.33 -7.59
CA GLU A 381 -15.97 -12.34 -7.47
C GLU A 381 -15.90 -11.81 -6.04
N LEU A 382 -14.71 -11.78 -5.47
CA LEU A 382 -14.46 -11.23 -4.14
C LEU A 382 -14.07 -9.75 -4.24
N PRO A 383 -14.35 -8.94 -3.20
CA PRO A 383 -13.99 -7.53 -3.21
C PRO A 383 -12.49 -7.32 -3.41
N ALA A 384 -12.13 -6.30 -4.16
CA ALA A 384 -10.74 -5.89 -4.34
C ALA A 384 -10.06 -5.54 -3.00
N ILE A 385 -8.73 -5.60 -2.98
CA ILE A 385 -7.95 -5.16 -1.82
C ILE A 385 -7.94 -3.64 -1.81
N GLU A 386 -8.42 -3.04 -0.71
CA GLU A 386 -8.37 -1.60 -0.52
C GLU A 386 -6.95 -1.18 -0.11
N LEU A 387 -6.29 -0.44 -0.99
CA LEU A 387 -4.96 0.10 -0.77
C LEU A 387 -5.02 1.62 -0.59
N ALA A 388 -4.13 2.14 0.24
CA ALA A 388 -3.92 3.59 0.32
C ALA A 388 -3.37 4.12 -1.01
N GLU A 389 -3.78 5.32 -1.41
CA GLU A 389 -3.22 5.97 -2.60
C GLU A 389 -1.71 6.22 -2.41
N PRO A 390 -0.87 5.91 -3.43
CA PRO A 390 0.54 6.22 -3.37
C PRO A 390 0.78 7.72 -3.17
N CYS A 391 1.63 8.06 -2.20
CA CYS A 391 1.82 9.46 -1.79
C CYS A 391 3.26 9.98 -2.00
N TYR A 392 4.18 9.13 -2.49
CA TYR A 392 5.56 9.50 -2.81
C TYR A 392 5.86 9.19 -4.27
N SER A 393 6.09 10.23 -5.08
CA SER A 393 6.27 10.13 -6.53
C SER A 393 7.64 10.63 -6.97
N MET A 394 8.34 9.83 -7.77
CA MET A 394 9.64 10.17 -8.36
C MET A 394 9.67 9.82 -9.85
N ALA A 395 10.36 10.63 -10.63
CA ALA A 395 10.70 10.28 -12.00
C ALA A 395 11.84 9.24 -11.96
N ILE A 396 11.65 8.14 -12.69
CA ILE A 396 12.63 7.06 -12.80
C ILE A 396 13.14 6.97 -14.22
N SER A 397 14.45 6.89 -14.37
CA SER A 397 15.11 6.70 -15.67
C SER A 397 16.26 5.70 -15.57
N PRO A 398 16.59 4.97 -16.63
CA PRO A 398 17.78 4.13 -16.63
C PRO A 398 19.05 4.98 -16.64
N LYS A 399 20.09 4.58 -15.92
CA LYS A 399 21.42 5.22 -16.01
C LYS A 399 22.06 5.03 -17.39
N THR A 400 21.76 3.92 -18.06
CA THR A 400 22.23 3.63 -19.41
C THR A 400 21.14 3.95 -20.42
N LYS A 401 21.40 4.88 -21.34
CA LYS A 401 20.46 5.29 -22.40
C LYS A 401 19.94 4.08 -23.19
N GLY A 402 18.63 4.07 -23.50
CA GLY A 402 17.98 3.04 -24.31
C GLY A 402 17.55 1.78 -23.53
N GLN A 403 17.55 1.82 -22.20
CA GLN A 403 17.03 0.73 -21.35
C GLN A 403 15.64 1.04 -20.75
N ASP A 404 14.94 2.04 -21.28
CA ASP A 404 13.63 2.47 -20.78
C ASP A 404 12.60 1.32 -20.79
N ASP A 405 12.56 0.54 -21.88
CA ASP A 405 11.68 -0.62 -22.01
C ASP A 405 11.98 -1.71 -20.96
N LYS A 406 13.24 -1.87 -20.58
CA LYS A 406 13.63 -2.81 -19.52
C LYS A 406 13.20 -2.33 -18.14
N VAL A 407 13.29 -1.01 -17.88
CA VAL A 407 12.75 -0.42 -16.64
C VAL A 407 11.24 -0.63 -16.57
N ALA A 408 10.52 -0.28 -17.64
CA ALA A 408 9.06 -0.43 -17.70
C ALA A 408 8.62 -1.89 -17.53
N SER A 409 9.24 -2.82 -18.26
CA SER A 409 8.91 -4.26 -18.16
C SER A 409 9.30 -4.86 -16.81
N GLY A 410 10.42 -4.43 -16.23
CA GLY A 410 10.84 -4.85 -14.89
C GLY A 410 9.88 -4.38 -13.81
N LEU A 411 9.49 -3.10 -13.84
CA LEU A 411 8.51 -2.54 -12.91
C LEU A 411 7.12 -3.16 -13.08
N ALA A 412 6.69 -3.45 -14.31
CA ALA A 412 5.43 -4.16 -14.55
C ALA A 412 5.40 -5.54 -13.89
N ARG A 413 6.52 -6.28 -13.93
CA ARG A 413 6.65 -7.57 -13.23
C ARG A 413 6.68 -7.41 -11.71
N LEU A 414 7.38 -6.39 -11.20
CA LEU A 414 7.38 -6.10 -9.75
C LEU A 414 6.00 -5.67 -9.26
N ASN A 415 5.20 -5.00 -10.10
CA ASN A 415 3.83 -4.61 -9.76
C ASN A 415 2.86 -5.82 -9.67
N GLU A 416 3.20 -6.96 -10.28
CA GLU A 416 2.45 -8.20 -10.04
C GLU A 416 2.69 -8.76 -8.62
N GLU A 417 3.85 -8.47 -8.01
CA GLU A 417 4.19 -8.87 -6.64
C GLU A 417 3.67 -7.86 -5.61
N ASP A 418 3.89 -6.57 -5.87
CA ASP A 418 3.49 -5.44 -5.01
C ASP A 418 2.54 -4.52 -5.79
N ILE A 419 1.25 -4.65 -5.51
CA ILE A 419 0.19 -3.87 -6.15
C ILE A 419 0.02 -2.47 -5.54
N SER A 420 0.83 -2.10 -4.54
CA SER A 420 0.70 -0.84 -3.79
C SER A 420 1.47 0.33 -4.41
N PHE A 421 2.22 0.13 -5.49
CA PHE A 421 2.83 1.21 -6.24
C PHE A 421 2.24 1.32 -7.65
N THR A 422 2.38 2.48 -8.27
CA THR A 422 1.93 2.73 -9.64
C THR A 422 3.08 3.21 -10.52
N LEU A 423 2.97 2.93 -11.82
CA LEU A 423 3.90 3.41 -12.83
C LEU A 423 3.11 4.11 -13.94
N VAL A 424 3.41 5.38 -14.18
CA VAL A 424 2.75 6.19 -15.21
C VAL A 424 3.81 6.78 -16.13
N ASN A 425 3.63 6.59 -17.42
CA ASN A 425 4.40 7.32 -18.42
C ASN A 425 3.69 8.65 -18.71
N ASN A 426 4.18 9.74 -18.12
CA ASN A 426 3.59 11.05 -18.28
C ASN A 426 3.99 11.62 -19.64
N ALA A 427 3.04 11.68 -20.57
CA ALA A 427 3.25 12.17 -21.92
C ALA A 427 3.59 13.67 -21.99
N GLU A 428 3.16 14.47 -21.01
CA GLU A 428 3.42 15.92 -20.98
C GLU A 428 4.82 16.25 -20.51
N THR A 429 5.27 15.58 -19.44
CA THR A 429 6.62 15.80 -18.89
C THR A 429 7.66 14.89 -19.52
N HIS A 430 7.25 13.95 -20.38
CA HIS A 430 8.10 12.91 -20.97
C HIS A 430 8.91 12.14 -19.91
N GLN A 431 8.30 11.89 -18.77
CA GLN A 431 8.91 11.16 -17.68
C GLN A 431 8.10 9.91 -17.34
N MET A 432 8.81 8.84 -17.04
CA MET A 432 8.27 7.68 -16.36
C MET A 432 8.25 8.00 -14.86
N VAL A 433 7.07 8.03 -14.24
CA VAL A 433 6.88 8.37 -12.83
C VAL A 433 6.45 7.12 -12.07
N ILE A 434 7.23 6.77 -11.05
CA ILE A 434 6.89 5.74 -10.07
C ILE A 434 6.32 6.39 -8.82
N SER A 435 5.19 5.90 -8.34
CA SER A 435 4.55 6.39 -7.12
C SER A 435 4.29 5.26 -6.16
N GLY A 436 4.78 5.39 -4.94
CA GLY A 436 4.67 4.41 -3.87
C GLY A 436 4.22 5.04 -2.54
N ALA A 437 4.15 4.22 -1.51
CA ALA A 437 3.79 4.64 -0.15
C ALA A 437 4.89 5.48 0.52
N GLY A 438 6.16 5.33 0.10
CA GLY A 438 7.28 6.09 0.64
C GLY A 438 8.59 5.86 -0.10
N ASP A 439 9.60 6.55 0.36
CA ASP A 439 10.94 6.54 -0.23
C ASP A 439 11.65 5.18 -0.12
N ILE A 440 11.46 4.46 0.99
CA ILE A 440 12.06 3.13 1.19
C ILE A 440 11.48 2.12 0.19
N GLN A 441 10.16 2.15 -0.09
CA GLN A 441 9.55 1.27 -1.08
C GLN A 441 10.13 1.53 -2.48
N VAL A 442 10.20 2.79 -2.90
CA VAL A 442 10.72 3.15 -4.23
C VAL A 442 12.20 2.76 -4.36
N ASP A 443 13.01 2.94 -3.31
CA ASP A 443 14.40 2.53 -3.28
C ASP A 443 14.58 1.01 -3.36
N VAL A 444 13.72 0.24 -2.67
CA VAL A 444 13.68 -1.23 -2.79
C VAL A 444 13.32 -1.67 -4.22
N LEU A 445 12.35 -1.02 -4.85
CA LEU A 445 11.98 -1.32 -6.24
C LEU A 445 13.16 -1.08 -7.20
N CYS A 446 13.90 0.01 -7.03
CA CYS A 446 15.13 0.28 -7.79
C CYS A 446 16.22 -0.77 -7.55
N ALA A 447 16.40 -1.21 -6.29
CA ALA A 447 17.34 -2.26 -5.94
C ALA A 447 16.95 -3.62 -6.56
N LYS A 448 15.67 -3.96 -6.56
CA LYS A 448 15.14 -5.17 -7.22
C LYS A 448 15.27 -5.10 -8.75
N LEU A 449 15.09 -3.92 -9.38
CA LEU A 449 15.38 -3.73 -10.81
C LEU A 449 16.83 -4.06 -11.13
N LYS A 450 17.76 -3.58 -10.30
CA LYS A 450 19.19 -3.88 -10.49
C LYS A 450 19.51 -5.35 -10.28
N SER A 451 19.04 -5.95 -9.18
CA SER A 451 19.40 -7.33 -8.81
C SER A 451 18.73 -8.39 -9.70
N ARG A 452 17.46 -8.21 -10.06
CA ARG A 452 16.68 -9.22 -10.81
C ARG A 452 16.68 -9.01 -12.31
N PHE A 453 16.72 -7.73 -12.76
CA PHE A 453 16.61 -7.38 -14.20
C PHE A 453 17.88 -6.78 -14.77
N GLY A 454 18.92 -6.53 -13.95
CA GLY A 454 20.21 -6.00 -14.40
C GLY A 454 20.13 -4.57 -14.92
N VAL A 455 19.18 -3.76 -14.42
CA VAL A 455 19.00 -2.36 -14.84
C VAL A 455 19.24 -1.43 -13.67
N GLU A 456 20.26 -0.57 -13.79
CA GLU A 456 20.49 0.52 -12.86
C GLU A 456 19.65 1.73 -13.22
N THR A 457 18.99 2.30 -12.24
CA THR A 457 18.10 3.44 -12.40
C THR A 457 18.59 4.65 -11.61
N GLU A 458 18.12 5.82 -12.03
CA GLU A 458 18.28 7.11 -11.36
C GLU A 458 16.90 7.64 -11.03
N LEU A 459 16.73 8.16 -9.80
CA LEU A 459 15.50 8.82 -9.36
C LEU A 459 15.73 10.33 -9.35
N LYS A 460 14.77 11.07 -9.87
CA LYS A 460 14.71 12.53 -9.83
C LYS A 460 13.33 12.99 -9.37
N PRO A 461 13.19 14.19 -8.78
CA PRO A 461 11.87 14.75 -8.53
C PRO A 461 11.03 14.74 -9.80
N ALA A 462 9.76 14.31 -9.70
CA ALA A 462 8.84 14.36 -10.84
C ALA A 462 8.58 15.82 -11.22
N ARG A 463 8.61 16.10 -12.53
CA ARG A 463 8.30 17.44 -13.01
C ARG A 463 6.83 17.77 -12.80
N VAL A 464 6.59 19.00 -12.41
CA VAL A 464 5.22 19.52 -12.29
C VAL A 464 4.72 19.90 -13.67
N ALA A 465 3.52 19.45 -14.01
CA ALA A 465 2.87 19.81 -15.28
C ALA A 465 2.29 21.22 -15.22
N TYR A 466 3.12 22.23 -15.41
CA TYR A 466 2.67 23.62 -15.54
C TYR A 466 1.92 23.84 -16.86
N ARG A 467 1.22 24.97 -16.95
CA ARG A 467 0.59 25.47 -18.17
C ARG A 467 1.03 26.91 -18.43
N GLU A 468 0.84 27.38 -19.66
CA GLU A 468 0.98 28.79 -20.02
C GLU A 468 -0.39 29.33 -20.42
N LYS A 469 -0.65 30.60 -20.17
CA LYS A 469 -1.87 31.33 -20.60
C LYS A 469 -1.51 32.75 -20.97
N ILE A 470 -2.25 33.35 -21.91
CA ILE A 470 -2.12 34.78 -22.22
C ILE A 470 -3.16 35.60 -21.46
N LYS A 471 -2.79 36.82 -21.09
CA LYS A 471 -3.74 37.79 -20.44
C LYS A 471 -4.20 38.87 -21.35
N GLY A 472 -3.49 39.12 -22.44
CA GLY A 472 -3.78 40.19 -23.37
C GLY A 472 -4.19 39.70 -24.75
N LYS A 473 -4.88 40.54 -25.47
CA LYS A 473 -5.23 40.35 -26.86
C LYS A 473 -4.08 40.89 -27.74
N VAL A 474 -3.74 40.18 -28.81
CA VAL A 474 -2.72 40.57 -29.76
C VAL A 474 -3.08 40.17 -31.18
N GLU A 475 -2.65 40.96 -32.14
CA GLU A 475 -2.70 40.63 -33.56
C GLU A 475 -1.29 40.36 -34.06
N ALA A 476 -1.10 39.27 -34.80
CA ALA A 476 0.20 38.83 -35.26
C ALA A 476 0.15 38.40 -36.72
N HIS A 477 1.23 38.67 -37.39
CA HIS A 477 1.43 38.34 -38.78
C HIS A 477 2.47 37.18 -38.91
N GLY A 478 2.08 36.12 -39.59
CA GLY A 478 2.98 35.00 -39.89
C GLY A 478 3.10 34.79 -41.37
N ARG A 479 4.33 34.93 -41.92
CA ARG A 479 4.62 34.74 -43.34
C ARG A 479 5.72 33.73 -43.55
N HIS A 480 5.43 32.67 -44.30
CA HIS A 480 6.39 31.71 -44.76
C HIS A 480 6.55 31.80 -46.27
N LYS A 481 7.75 32.18 -46.70
CA LYS A 481 8.12 32.19 -48.13
C LYS A 481 9.49 31.49 -48.32
N LYS A 482 9.51 30.39 -49.06
CA LYS A 482 10.74 29.67 -49.36
C LYS A 482 10.76 29.32 -50.86
N GLN A 483 11.85 29.68 -51.54
CA GLN A 483 12.11 29.32 -52.91
C GLN A 483 13.47 28.62 -52.97
N SER A 484 13.48 27.31 -53.25
CA SER A 484 14.71 26.52 -53.36
C SER A 484 14.54 25.53 -54.51
N GLY A 485 14.67 26.05 -55.79
CA GLY A 485 14.71 25.24 -57.02
C GLY A 485 13.55 24.25 -57.14
N GLY A 486 12.50 24.59 -57.88
CA GLY A 486 11.27 23.80 -58.02
C GLY A 486 10.03 24.57 -57.56
N SER A 487 8.94 23.88 -57.16
CA SER A 487 7.74 24.50 -56.57
C SER A 487 8.10 25.17 -55.27
N GLY A 488 7.80 26.50 -55.12
CA GLY A 488 8.04 27.26 -53.89
C GLY A 488 7.07 26.87 -52.76
N GLN A 489 7.28 27.45 -51.58
CA GLN A 489 6.33 27.37 -50.44
C GLN A 489 5.92 28.79 -50.09
N PHE A 490 4.61 29.05 -50.05
CA PHE A 490 4.06 30.32 -49.67
C PHE A 490 2.84 30.17 -48.76
N GLY A 491 2.89 30.78 -47.58
CA GLY A 491 1.77 30.89 -46.65
C GLY A 491 1.86 32.23 -45.92
N ASP A 492 0.76 32.91 -45.79
CA ASP A 492 0.69 34.27 -45.22
C ASP A 492 -0.64 34.42 -44.49
N VAL A 493 -0.60 34.67 -43.15
CA VAL A 493 -1.76 34.72 -42.28
C VAL A 493 -1.66 35.85 -41.27
N TRP A 494 -2.77 36.49 -41.03
CA TRP A 494 -2.98 37.41 -39.90
C TRP A 494 -3.91 36.76 -38.92
N ILE A 495 -3.43 36.61 -37.66
CA ILE A 495 -4.16 35.90 -36.60
C ILE A 495 -4.29 36.81 -35.38
N ARG A 496 -5.49 36.90 -34.84
CA ARG A 496 -5.78 37.56 -33.60
C ARG A 496 -5.85 36.51 -32.50
N PHE A 497 -5.01 36.64 -31.49
CA PHE A 497 -4.98 35.79 -30.31
C PHE A 497 -5.67 36.52 -29.16
N GLU A 498 -6.59 35.82 -28.51
CA GLU A 498 -7.38 36.32 -27.38
C GLU A 498 -7.40 35.29 -26.25
N PRO A 499 -7.33 35.71 -24.95
CA PRO A 499 -7.57 34.79 -23.84
C PRO A 499 -9.06 34.37 -23.85
N GLN A 500 -9.32 33.12 -23.43
CA GLN A 500 -10.66 32.61 -23.22
C GLN A 500 -10.71 31.67 -22.02
N ASP A 501 -11.87 31.54 -21.38
CA ASP A 501 -12.11 30.74 -20.17
C ASP A 501 -13.16 29.64 -20.38
N GLU A 502 -13.61 29.43 -21.62
CA GLU A 502 -14.65 28.45 -21.95
C GLU A 502 -14.11 27.01 -21.99
N SER A 503 -12.84 26.87 -22.36
CA SER A 503 -12.17 25.58 -22.52
C SER A 503 -10.66 25.70 -22.35
N ASP A 504 -10.00 24.67 -21.81
CA ASP A 504 -8.53 24.57 -21.83
C ASP A 504 -8.00 24.38 -23.26
N ASP A 505 -8.79 23.77 -24.14
CA ASP A 505 -8.44 23.60 -25.54
C ASP A 505 -8.46 24.92 -26.31
N MET A 506 -7.63 24.99 -27.36
CA MET A 506 -7.64 26.14 -28.28
C MET A 506 -8.93 26.18 -29.10
N ILE A 507 -9.61 27.34 -29.05
CA ILE A 507 -10.76 27.66 -29.92
C ILE A 507 -10.24 28.32 -31.18
N PHE A 508 -10.52 27.73 -32.36
CA PHE A 508 -10.22 28.33 -33.66
C PHE A 508 -11.46 28.93 -34.29
N ALA A 509 -11.32 30.15 -34.74
CA ALA A 509 -12.40 30.85 -35.46
C ALA A 509 -11.82 31.51 -36.74
N GLU A 510 -12.70 31.79 -37.70
CA GLU A 510 -12.35 32.46 -38.95
C GLU A 510 -13.23 33.67 -39.19
N GLU A 511 -12.62 34.79 -39.61
CA GLU A 511 -13.29 36.05 -39.96
C GLU A 511 -12.73 36.59 -41.30
N VAL A 512 -12.22 35.69 -42.14
CA VAL A 512 -11.56 36.07 -43.43
C VAL A 512 -12.57 36.67 -44.40
N PHE A 513 -12.30 37.90 -44.84
CA PHE A 513 -13.12 38.59 -45.84
C PHE A 513 -12.49 38.54 -47.22
N GLY A 514 -13.31 38.45 -48.27
CA GLY A 514 -12.87 38.56 -49.68
C GLY A 514 -12.06 37.36 -50.19
N GLY A 515 -11.90 36.29 -49.43
CA GLY A 515 -11.15 35.08 -49.84
C GLY A 515 -9.62 35.29 -49.89
N SER A 516 -9.09 36.21 -49.11
CA SER A 516 -7.66 36.46 -48.99
C SER A 516 -6.86 35.19 -48.61
N VAL A 517 -7.45 34.31 -47.81
CA VAL A 517 -7.02 32.94 -47.59
C VAL A 517 -8.10 31.98 -48.08
N PRO A 518 -7.79 31.05 -49.01
CA PRO A 518 -8.76 30.03 -49.46
C PRO A 518 -9.21 29.11 -48.33
N LYS A 519 -10.52 28.79 -48.29
CA LYS A 519 -11.10 27.96 -47.20
C LYS A 519 -10.50 26.59 -47.00
N ASN A 520 -9.95 26.00 -48.07
CA ASN A 520 -9.24 24.70 -48.01
C ASN A 520 -7.98 24.74 -47.13
N PHE A 521 -7.39 25.91 -46.87
CA PHE A 521 -6.23 26.08 -46.00
C PHE A 521 -6.55 26.38 -44.53
N PHE A 522 -7.82 26.67 -44.18
CA PHE A 522 -8.22 26.91 -42.78
C PHE A 522 -7.87 25.73 -41.85
N PRO A 523 -8.17 24.47 -42.23
CA PRO A 523 -7.73 23.31 -41.43
C PRO A 523 -6.22 23.22 -41.24
N SER A 524 -5.44 23.69 -42.25
CA SER A 524 -3.98 23.69 -42.17
C SER A 524 -3.47 24.76 -41.21
N VAL A 525 -4.08 25.95 -41.18
CA VAL A 525 -3.79 26.99 -40.19
C VAL A 525 -4.11 26.50 -38.78
N GLU A 526 -5.33 25.96 -38.58
CA GLU A 526 -5.73 25.40 -37.32
C GLU A 526 -4.78 24.31 -36.82
N LYS A 527 -4.45 23.39 -37.68
CA LYS A 527 -3.47 22.30 -37.34
C LYS A 527 -2.10 22.86 -36.97
N GLY A 528 -1.62 23.87 -37.68
CA GLY A 528 -0.39 24.58 -37.36
C GLY A 528 -0.40 25.22 -35.98
N LEU A 529 -1.53 25.85 -35.61
CA LEU A 529 -1.71 26.43 -34.27
C LEU A 529 -1.86 25.37 -33.18
N ARG A 530 -2.64 24.31 -33.40
CA ARG A 530 -2.81 23.21 -32.43
C ARG A 530 -1.47 22.52 -32.11
N ASN A 531 -0.58 22.42 -33.08
CA ASN A 531 0.77 21.96 -32.85
C ASN A 531 1.65 23.00 -32.11
N ALA A 532 1.44 24.29 -32.39
CA ALA A 532 2.21 25.35 -31.77
C ALA A 532 1.88 25.54 -30.27
N VAL A 533 0.60 25.45 -29.90
CA VAL A 533 0.15 25.60 -28.49
C VAL A 533 0.66 24.50 -27.57
N GLN A 534 1.12 23.35 -28.09
CA GLN A 534 1.74 22.31 -27.29
C GLN A 534 3.08 22.76 -26.69
N LYS A 535 3.67 23.83 -27.22
CA LYS A 535 4.91 24.40 -26.73
C LYS A 535 4.73 25.90 -26.50
N GLY A 536 4.60 26.28 -25.23
CA GLY A 536 4.51 27.66 -24.81
C GLY A 536 5.79 28.45 -25.03
N VAL A 537 5.71 29.75 -24.81
CA VAL A 537 6.80 30.70 -25.14
C VAL A 537 7.65 31.13 -23.95
N LEU A 538 7.18 30.89 -22.69
CA LEU A 538 7.91 31.24 -21.47
C LEU A 538 8.87 30.12 -21.04
N ALA A 539 8.32 28.94 -20.84
CA ALA A 539 9.04 27.78 -20.32
C ALA A 539 8.82 26.51 -21.14
N GLY A 540 8.01 26.61 -22.22
CA GLY A 540 7.74 25.49 -23.12
C GLY A 540 6.60 24.58 -22.68
N TYR A 541 5.83 24.95 -21.67
CA TYR A 541 4.63 24.22 -21.24
C TYR A 541 3.45 24.49 -22.19
N PRO A 542 2.48 23.56 -22.34
CA PRO A 542 1.32 23.77 -23.19
C PRO A 542 0.57 25.06 -22.87
N LEU A 543 0.20 25.82 -23.91
CA LEU A 543 -0.62 27.02 -23.77
C LEU A 543 -2.10 26.64 -23.78
N VAL A 544 -2.84 27.06 -22.77
CA VAL A 544 -4.28 26.78 -22.60
C VAL A 544 -5.11 28.02 -22.64
N GLY A 545 -6.45 27.88 -22.82
CA GLY A 545 -7.38 28.98 -22.81
C GLY A 545 -7.13 30.01 -23.89
N LEU A 546 -6.77 29.55 -25.10
CA LEU A 546 -6.48 30.41 -26.25
C LEU A 546 -7.63 30.41 -27.26
N LYS A 547 -8.07 31.57 -27.69
CA LYS A 547 -8.87 31.73 -28.90
C LYS A 547 -8.01 32.36 -30.00
N ALA A 548 -7.94 31.68 -31.14
CA ALA A 548 -7.18 32.12 -32.31
C ALA A 548 -8.18 32.40 -33.46
N VAL A 549 -8.19 33.63 -33.95
CA VAL A 549 -9.08 34.07 -35.01
C VAL A 549 -8.25 34.42 -36.25
N LEU A 550 -8.38 33.63 -37.29
CA LEU A 550 -7.79 33.94 -38.61
C LEU A 550 -8.67 34.98 -39.28
N TYR A 551 -8.16 36.18 -39.51
CA TYR A 551 -8.97 37.28 -40.07
C TYR A 551 -8.48 37.81 -41.40
N ASP A 552 -7.19 37.61 -41.76
CA ASP A 552 -6.63 38.04 -43.08
C ASP A 552 -5.42 37.18 -43.46
N GLY A 553 -4.94 37.40 -44.69
CA GLY A 553 -3.74 36.72 -45.19
C GLY A 553 -3.59 36.90 -46.69
N SER A 554 -2.69 36.12 -47.31
CA SER A 554 -2.59 36.03 -48.76
C SER A 554 -2.11 34.63 -49.18
N TYR A 555 -2.36 34.29 -50.45
CA TYR A 555 -1.90 33.03 -51.02
C TYR A 555 -1.26 33.24 -52.40
N HIS A 556 -0.49 32.26 -52.81
CA HIS A 556 0.10 32.19 -54.15
C HIS A 556 -0.51 31.01 -54.89
N PRO A 557 -1.09 31.21 -56.13
CA PRO A 557 -1.78 30.13 -56.84
C PRO A 557 -1.03 28.84 -57.07
N VAL A 558 0.32 28.90 -57.12
CA VAL A 558 1.19 27.75 -57.42
C VAL A 558 1.97 27.28 -56.19
N ASP A 559 2.44 28.19 -55.34
CA ASP A 559 3.39 27.88 -54.27
C ASP A 559 2.70 27.68 -52.88
N SER A 560 1.41 27.97 -52.79
CA SER A 560 0.67 27.76 -51.55
C SER A 560 0.30 26.27 -51.33
N ASN A 561 0.61 25.78 -50.19
CA ASN A 561 0.31 24.39 -49.77
C ASN A 561 0.05 24.33 -48.26
N ASP A 562 -0.47 23.18 -47.78
CA ASP A 562 -0.83 22.95 -46.39
C ASP A 562 0.35 23.17 -45.42
N MET A 563 1.55 22.70 -45.77
CA MET A 563 2.73 22.86 -44.93
C MET A 563 3.16 24.32 -44.80
N ALA A 564 3.00 25.10 -45.86
CA ALA A 564 3.34 26.53 -45.84
C ALA A 564 2.42 27.30 -44.90
N PHE A 565 1.10 26.99 -44.92
CA PHE A 565 0.13 27.63 -44.03
C PHE A 565 0.28 27.16 -42.58
N GLN A 566 0.59 25.87 -42.31
CA GLN A 566 0.95 25.40 -40.96
C GLN A 566 2.16 26.15 -40.41
N THR A 567 3.17 26.37 -41.26
CA THR A 567 4.40 27.10 -40.87
C THR A 567 4.12 28.59 -40.64
N ALA A 568 3.30 29.22 -41.49
CA ALA A 568 2.90 30.62 -41.32
C ALA A 568 2.14 30.82 -40.03
N ALA A 569 1.19 29.93 -39.72
CA ALA A 569 0.45 29.93 -38.45
C ALA A 569 1.35 29.82 -37.21
N ARG A 570 2.35 28.92 -37.27
CA ARG A 570 3.33 28.80 -36.21
C ARG A 570 4.18 30.06 -36.04
N LEU A 571 4.57 30.74 -37.15
CA LEU A 571 5.31 32.00 -37.10
C LEU A 571 4.49 33.10 -36.48
N ALA A 572 3.17 33.20 -36.81
CA ALA A 572 2.26 34.15 -36.18
C ALA A 572 2.16 33.89 -34.67
N TYR A 573 2.05 32.66 -34.27
CA TYR A 573 2.03 32.26 -32.84
C TYR A 573 3.31 32.71 -32.13
N GLN A 574 4.47 32.41 -32.68
CA GLN A 574 5.77 32.74 -32.11
C GLN A 574 6.03 34.25 -32.02
N ASP A 575 5.50 35.05 -32.93
CA ASP A 575 5.59 36.50 -32.87
C ASP A 575 4.57 37.12 -31.91
N GLY A 576 3.34 36.60 -31.89
CA GLY A 576 2.22 37.21 -31.16
C GLY A 576 2.19 36.87 -29.68
N ILE A 577 2.31 35.59 -29.33
CA ILE A 577 2.11 35.15 -27.95
C ILE A 577 3.03 35.81 -26.93
N PRO A 578 4.34 36.05 -27.19
CA PRO A 578 5.20 36.80 -26.26
C PRO A 578 4.71 38.21 -25.95
N LYS A 579 4.00 38.86 -26.88
CA LYS A 579 3.45 40.21 -26.74
C LYS A 579 2.09 40.24 -26.00
N ALA A 580 1.43 39.08 -25.88
CA ALA A 580 0.11 38.93 -25.27
C ALA A 580 0.14 38.79 -23.73
N LYS A 581 1.22 39.18 -23.08
CA LYS A 581 1.44 39.03 -21.62
C LYS A 581 1.21 37.60 -21.14
N PRO A 582 2.04 36.69 -21.61
CA PRO A 582 1.96 35.27 -21.18
C PRO A 582 2.29 35.14 -19.69
N THR A 583 1.66 34.18 -19.03
CA THR A 583 1.85 33.83 -17.61
C THR A 583 1.87 32.33 -17.43
N ILE A 584 2.49 31.86 -16.34
CA ILE A 584 2.54 30.44 -15.99
C ILE A 584 1.41 30.13 -15.01
N LEU A 585 0.71 29.03 -15.26
CA LEU A 585 -0.27 28.46 -14.37
C LEU A 585 0.34 27.26 -13.66
N GLU A 586 0.16 27.19 -12.33
CA GLU A 586 0.56 26.04 -11.49
C GLU A 586 -0.65 25.17 -11.15
N PRO A 587 -0.48 23.83 -11.09
CA PRO A 587 -1.58 22.95 -10.68
C PRO A 587 -1.80 23.05 -9.17
N ILE A 588 -3.05 23.24 -8.78
CA ILE A 588 -3.51 23.26 -7.39
C ILE A 588 -4.16 21.93 -7.06
N GLY A 589 -3.77 21.34 -5.94
CA GLY A 589 -4.33 20.10 -5.41
C GLY A 589 -5.16 20.32 -4.15
N LEU A 590 -6.21 19.54 -3.97
CA LEU A 590 -6.92 19.40 -2.70
C LEU A 590 -6.17 18.41 -1.83
N LEU A 591 -5.50 18.93 -0.82
CA LEU A 591 -4.82 18.17 0.22
C LEU A 591 -5.82 17.82 1.33
N LYS A 592 -5.92 16.53 1.66
CA LYS A 592 -6.57 16.04 2.88
C LYS A 592 -5.50 15.37 3.73
N VAL A 593 -5.21 15.89 4.89
CA VAL A 593 -4.21 15.35 5.81
C VAL A 593 -4.84 15.00 7.15
N THR A 594 -4.69 13.74 7.56
CA THR A 594 -5.20 13.22 8.84
C THR A 594 -4.03 13.00 9.80
N ILE A 595 -4.10 13.63 10.96
CA ILE A 595 -3.00 13.71 11.94
C ILE A 595 -3.56 13.62 13.37
N PRO A 596 -2.73 13.24 14.38
CA PRO A 596 -3.11 13.38 15.79
C PRO A 596 -3.36 14.83 16.18
N ASP A 597 -4.31 15.06 17.11
CA ASP A 597 -4.64 16.40 17.63
C ASP A 597 -3.41 17.20 18.04
N ALA A 598 -2.43 16.55 18.67
CA ALA A 598 -1.21 17.18 19.16
C ALA A 598 -0.34 17.82 18.04
N ASN A 599 -0.48 17.35 16.79
CA ASN A 599 0.30 17.84 15.66
C ASN A 599 -0.40 18.92 14.85
N LEU A 600 -1.65 19.31 15.20
CA LEU A 600 -2.46 20.23 14.41
C LEU A 600 -1.74 21.56 14.15
N GLY A 601 -1.15 22.16 15.17
CA GLY A 601 -0.47 23.46 15.04
C GLY A 601 0.71 23.44 14.06
N ASP A 602 1.54 22.41 14.13
CA ASP A 602 2.71 22.25 13.26
C ASP A 602 2.29 22.05 11.80
N ILE A 603 1.26 21.24 11.58
CA ILE A 603 0.76 20.96 10.22
C ILE A 603 0.06 22.18 9.61
N MET A 604 -0.73 22.92 10.39
CA MET A 604 -1.35 24.18 9.93
C MET A 604 -0.29 25.21 9.53
N SER A 605 0.80 25.30 10.30
CA SER A 605 1.92 26.16 9.99
C SER A 605 2.70 25.72 8.75
N ASP A 606 2.94 24.40 8.59
CA ASP A 606 3.62 23.85 7.42
C ASP A 606 2.81 24.10 6.15
N ILE A 607 1.50 23.85 6.16
CA ILE A 607 0.61 24.04 5.01
C ILE A 607 0.61 25.53 4.60
N SER A 608 0.38 26.45 5.54
CA SER A 608 0.20 27.87 5.20
C SER A 608 1.52 28.59 4.91
N SER A 609 2.57 28.32 5.67
CA SER A 609 3.83 29.09 5.57
C SER A 609 4.82 28.47 4.60
N LYS A 610 5.00 27.14 4.62
CA LYS A 610 6.02 26.46 3.82
C LYS A 610 5.48 26.06 2.45
N ARG A 611 4.19 25.68 2.36
CA ARG A 611 3.59 25.11 1.14
C ARG A 611 2.62 26.03 0.42
N ARG A 612 2.53 27.29 0.86
CA ARG A 612 1.64 28.29 0.23
C ARG A 612 0.16 27.84 0.15
N GLY A 613 -0.24 26.92 1.05
CA GLY A 613 -1.57 26.34 1.03
C GLY A 613 -2.60 27.21 1.74
N THR A 614 -3.84 27.09 1.31
CA THR A 614 -5.01 27.74 1.92
C THR A 614 -5.87 26.68 2.58
N VAL A 615 -6.02 26.74 3.90
CA VAL A 615 -6.86 25.80 4.65
C VAL A 615 -8.33 26.11 4.38
N LEU A 616 -9.10 25.07 4.01
CA LEU A 616 -10.54 25.18 3.71
C LEU A 616 -11.39 24.78 4.91
N GLY A 617 -10.96 23.78 5.69
CA GLY A 617 -11.71 23.27 6.82
C GLY A 617 -10.94 22.21 7.59
N MET A 618 -11.53 21.79 8.71
CA MET A 618 -11.01 20.69 9.51
C MET A 618 -12.17 19.93 10.18
N THR A 619 -11.94 18.64 10.39
CA THR A 619 -12.85 17.74 11.11
C THR A 619 -12.07 16.94 12.14
N ALA A 620 -12.66 16.74 13.33
CA ALA A 620 -12.06 15.95 14.41
C ALA A 620 -12.83 14.65 14.59
N GLU A 621 -12.12 13.52 14.71
CA GLU A 621 -12.70 12.22 15.00
C GLU A 621 -11.67 11.35 15.72
N ASP A 622 -12.06 10.73 16.83
CA ASP A 622 -11.26 9.76 17.60
C ASP A 622 -9.83 10.23 17.94
N GLY A 623 -9.64 11.50 18.34
CA GLY A 623 -8.33 12.08 18.67
C GLY A 623 -7.45 12.36 17.45
N MET A 624 -8.03 12.33 16.25
CA MET A 624 -7.40 12.68 15.00
C MET A 624 -8.06 13.91 14.38
N GLN A 625 -7.27 14.75 13.72
CA GLN A 625 -7.74 15.90 12.92
C GLN A 625 -7.54 15.62 11.45
N THR A 626 -8.55 15.82 10.65
CA THR A 626 -8.43 15.85 9.19
C THR A 626 -8.52 17.28 8.72
N VAL A 627 -7.41 17.82 8.19
CA VAL A 627 -7.32 19.17 7.63
C VAL A 627 -7.48 19.07 6.11
N GLU A 628 -8.39 19.88 5.56
CA GLU A 628 -8.55 20.06 4.12
C GLU A 628 -7.94 21.40 3.70
N ALA A 629 -7.10 21.39 2.68
CA ALA A 629 -6.42 22.58 2.18
C ALA A 629 -6.21 22.51 0.68
N GLU A 630 -6.21 23.66 0.01
CA GLU A 630 -5.72 23.78 -1.36
C GLU A 630 -4.22 24.13 -1.33
N VAL A 631 -3.42 23.38 -2.06
CA VAL A 631 -1.96 23.55 -2.09
C VAL A 631 -1.43 23.46 -3.53
N PRO A 632 -0.43 24.27 -3.91
CA PRO A 632 0.28 24.07 -5.16
C PRO A 632 0.96 22.70 -5.16
N MET A 633 0.69 21.87 -6.18
CA MET A 633 1.25 20.52 -6.25
C MET A 633 2.78 20.52 -6.34
N ALA A 634 3.39 21.61 -6.79
CA ALA A 634 4.84 21.81 -6.80
C ALA A 634 5.48 21.76 -5.40
N GLU A 635 4.72 22.10 -4.35
CA GLU A 635 5.21 22.10 -2.95
C GLU A 635 5.05 20.74 -2.26
N MET A 636 4.49 19.74 -2.95
CA MET A 636 4.14 18.44 -2.35
C MET A 636 5.23 17.38 -2.51
N GLY A 637 6.30 17.65 -3.27
CA GLY A 637 7.31 16.63 -3.61
C GLY A 637 8.00 15.96 -2.41
N SER A 638 8.23 16.70 -1.30
CA SER A 638 8.82 16.17 -0.07
C SER A 638 7.79 15.90 1.04
N TYR A 639 6.50 16.14 0.80
CA TYR A 639 5.51 16.17 1.88
C TYR A 639 5.39 14.86 2.65
N THR A 640 5.51 13.73 1.97
CA THR A 640 5.49 12.41 2.60
C THR A 640 6.54 12.28 3.71
N ILE A 641 7.77 12.72 3.43
CA ILE A 641 8.90 12.65 4.38
C ILE A 641 8.69 13.64 5.50
N ASP A 642 8.31 14.89 5.16
CA ASP A 642 8.10 15.97 6.13
C ASP A 642 6.95 15.61 7.09
N LEU A 643 5.80 15.11 6.58
CA LEU A 643 4.66 14.70 7.39
C LEU A 643 5.01 13.56 8.35
N ARG A 644 5.74 12.56 7.87
CA ARG A 644 6.20 11.43 8.71
C ARG A 644 7.11 11.91 9.83
N SER A 645 8.01 12.83 9.53
CA SER A 645 8.90 13.42 10.53
C SER A 645 8.12 14.20 11.61
N MET A 646 7.19 15.08 11.21
CA MET A 646 6.40 15.90 12.13
C MET A 646 5.46 15.07 13.01
N THR A 647 4.87 13.99 12.46
CA THR A 647 3.87 13.16 13.13
C THR A 647 4.40 11.84 13.68
N GLN A 648 5.72 11.63 13.62
CA GLN A 648 6.35 10.34 13.96
C GLN A 648 5.72 9.16 13.19
N GLY A 649 5.31 9.40 11.91
CA GLY A 649 4.67 8.40 11.08
C GLY A 649 3.17 8.17 11.33
N ARG A 650 2.53 8.93 12.23
CA ARG A 650 1.08 8.79 12.51
C ARG A 650 0.20 9.47 11.48
N GLY A 651 0.73 10.49 10.78
CA GLY A 651 0.01 11.23 9.76
C GLY A 651 -0.15 10.45 8.45
N SER A 652 -1.25 10.70 7.76
CA SER A 652 -1.50 10.25 6.40
C SER A 652 -2.13 11.38 5.58
N PHE A 653 -1.94 11.35 4.27
CA PHE A 653 -2.55 12.36 3.40
C PHE A 653 -2.89 11.80 2.02
N SER A 654 -3.77 12.50 1.34
CA SER A 654 -4.00 12.41 -0.10
C SER A 654 -4.01 13.81 -0.71
N CYS A 655 -3.56 13.94 -1.96
CA CYS A 655 -3.57 15.21 -2.68
C CYS A 655 -4.07 14.96 -4.12
N LYS A 656 -5.24 15.53 -4.46
CA LYS A 656 -5.88 15.34 -5.76
C LYS A 656 -5.91 16.65 -6.52
N PHE A 657 -5.52 16.63 -7.81
CA PHE A 657 -5.59 17.79 -8.67
C PHE A 657 -7.03 18.36 -8.72
N VAL A 658 -7.14 19.67 -8.64
CA VAL A 658 -8.44 20.39 -8.70
C VAL A 658 -8.49 21.30 -9.94
N ARG A 659 -7.52 22.20 -10.07
CA ARG A 659 -7.51 23.22 -11.14
C ARG A 659 -6.11 23.80 -11.34
N TYR A 660 -5.97 24.58 -12.38
CA TYR A 660 -4.81 25.44 -12.59
C TYR A 660 -5.09 26.87 -12.09
N GLU A 661 -4.10 27.47 -11.44
CA GLU A 661 -4.11 28.88 -11.03
C GLU A 661 -2.84 29.59 -11.46
N GLU A 662 -2.90 30.91 -11.55
CA GLU A 662 -1.72 31.70 -11.88
C GLU A 662 -0.67 31.62 -10.79
N ALA A 663 0.53 31.20 -11.16
CA ALA A 663 1.66 31.12 -10.23
C ALA A 663 2.14 32.53 -9.82
N PRO A 664 2.55 32.75 -8.57
CA PRO A 664 3.19 33.98 -8.13
C PRO A 664 4.44 34.32 -8.94
N GLY A 665 4.76 35.61 -9.10
CA GLY A 665 5.83 36.09 -9.98
C GLY A 665 7.21 35.48 -9.68
N ASN A 666 7.54 35.25 -8.41
CA ASN A 666 8.79 34.57 -8.00
C ASN A 666 8.83 33.11 -8.43
N VAL A 667 7.68 32.41 -8.39
CA VAL A 667 7.56 31.02 -8.85
C VAL A 667 7.69 30.96 -10.37
N GLN A 668 7.01 31.87 -11.09
CA GLN A 668 7.13 31.96 -12.55
C GLN A 668 8.57 32.14 -13.00
N GLN A 669 9.33 33.06 -12.35
CA GLN A 669 10.73 33.28 -12.70
C GLN A 669 11.58 32.03 -12.50
N LYS A 670 11.40 31.33 -11.36
CA LYS A 670 12.09 30.08 -11.07
C LYS A 670 11.82 29.02 -12.12
N VAL A 671 10.56 28.82 -12.48
CA VAL A 671 10.14 27.83 -13.49
C VAL A 671 10.74 28.15 -14.87
N ILE A 672 10.76 29.44 -15.26
CA ILE A 672 11.35 29.86 -16.53
C ILE A 672 12.87 29.64 -16.54
N GLU A 673 13.56 29.93 -15.44
CA GLU A 673 15.02 29.70 -15.32
C GLU A 673 15.38 28.22 -15.37
N GLU A 674 14.60 27.37 -14.68
CA GLU A 674 14.78 25.92 -14.70
C GLU A 674 14.56 25.35 -16.11
N ALA A 675 13.49 25.76 -16.78
CA ALA A 675 13.21 25.36 -18.16
C ALA A 675 14.32 25.78 -19.16
N LYS A 676 14.91 26.96 -19.00
CA LYS A 676 16.05 27.38 -19.82
C LYS A 676 17.28 26.52 -19.62
N LYS A 677 17.61 26.21 -18.36
CA LYS A 677 18.75 25.33 -18.06
C LYS A 677 18.60 23.93 -18.64
N GLU A 678 17.37 23.40 -18.66
CA GLU A 678 17.09 22.10 -19.25
C GLU A 678 17.15 22.08 -20.77
N GLN A 679 16.83 23.20 -21.43
CA GLN A 679 16.97 23.33 -22.89
C GLN A 679 18.42 23.49 -23.35
N GLU A 680 19.29 23.92 -22.46
CA GLU A 680 20.74 24.10 -22.73
C GLU A 680 21.54 22.80 -22.40
N ALA A 681 21.02 21.88 -21.60
CA ALA A 681 21.63 20.59 -21.20
C ALA A 681 21.28 19.45 -22.18
#